data_f01aa8f6b1489de63636c03aa190ca30
#
_entry.id   f01aa8f6b1489de63636c03aa190ca30
#
_cell.length_a   1.000
_cell.length_b   1.000
_cell.length_c   1.000
_cell.angle_alpha   90.00
_cell.angle_beta   90.00
_cell.angle_gamma   90.00
#
_symmetry.space_group_name_H-M   'P 1'
#
loop_
_entity.id
_entity.type
_entity.pdbx_description
1 polymer ?
#
loop_
_entity_poly.entity_id
_entity_poly.type
_entity_poly.pdbx_seq_one_letter_code
_entity_poly.pdbx_strand_id
1 'polypeptide(L)'
;MVDRFGEFWRRVQRKLRQLQATAQRRASVIILVALFNVTAILPSTAQMVAENSLASDLPNTENVVLQGEALYSAQRFGDAVKILQQQNATYAANGDKLQQAMTLSNLSLAYQELGRWTEALEAIASSLKLLQSLNNSKQRAEILAQTLDVQGRWQLARGQAEAALTTWQQAADIYTQIGYKDKFTRNRINSAKALQVLGLYPQARKILTEVQQSLTSLPDSLLKATGLRSLGDVLRVVGDLDESRLVLKHSLEVASSLGANQEKTEALLSLANTARVQGDTQATLDFYKQAAAVSVPPSTRIQLLLNQFSFLLETKQWSAAVALSPQIQSEISKLPPSRMAVYARINFAQNLARLKQKFTTDTSSWLDIAQLLAKAVEQAQSLEDKRAESYAKGTLGWLYEQTGQFTDAKNLTEKALFIAQSIEASDIGYQWEWQLGRLLKTKGDTKLAISYYSQAIKTLQSLRSDLVAINPEIQFSFRENVEPVYRELVELLLQAGGNTELPPDNLKQARNVIESLQLAELDNFFRQACLTAKVEIDQVAELDQTAAVLYPIILPDRLEVILKLPGQKNLKHYATNIVKLEVESTLSQLRENITQPHTQRMVQSLSGRVYDWLIRPEEADLAENKVKTLVFVLDGALRNVPMASLYDGKQYLLEKYAISLSPGLQLFDPKPLPRKRLQALTAGLSEARLGFSALPNVERELKQIQSQVGTQVLLNQQFTSQALEKQMKSLPFKVVHLATHGQFSSNADKTFIVAWDKQIKVNELSDFLRIREENKPSAVELLVLSACQTANGDNRAALGLAGVAVRAGARSTLASLWNVDDESTAMLMSQFYQELALTPTITKAEALRHAQLALLQNPRYQRPMFWAPYVLVGNWL
;
A
#
# COMPACT_ATOMS: atom_id res chain seq x y z
N MET A 1 17.03 -14.42 -29.89
CA MET A 1 16.25 -14.33 -28.66
C MET A 1 17.06 -14.67 -27.41
N VAL A 2 18.00 -15.59 -27.50
CA VAL A 2 18.88 -16.00 -26.38
C VAL A 2 19.81 -14.87 -25.91
N ASP A 3 20.31 -14.04 -26.83
CA ASP A 3 21.26 -12.95 -26.50
C ASP A 3 20.63 -11.76 -25.72
N ARG A 4 19.36 -11.46 -25.99
CA ARG A 4 18.65 -10.39 -25.25
C ARG A 4 18.30 -10.80 -23.80
N PHE A 5 18.12 -12.08 -23.56
CA PHE A 5 17.89 -12.63 -22.21
C PHE A 5 19.17 -12.60 -21.37
N GLY A 6 20.31 -12.90 -22.00
CA GLY A 6 21.63 -12.83 -21.36
C GLY A 6 22.07 -11.40 -21.02
N GLU A 7 21.68 -10.39 -21.82
CA GLU A 7 21.96 -8.99 -21.53
C GLU A 7 21.06 -8.42 -20.42
N PHE A 8 19.79 -8.83 -20.40
CA PHE A 8 18.87 -8.47 -19.32
C PHE A 8 19.38 -9.00 -17.96
N TRP A 9 19.79 -10.27 -17.92
CA TRP A 9 20.33 -10.88 -16.70
C TRP A 9 21.66 -10.25 -16.26
N ARG A 10 22.52 -9.88 -17.19
CA ARG A 10 23.77 -9.15 -16.87
C ARG A 10 23.53 -7.73 -16.37
N ARG A 11 22.44 -7.08 -16.79
CA ARG A 11 22.01 -5.78 -16.23
C ARG A 11 21.39 -5.93 -14.83
N VAL A 12 20.57 -6.95 -14.64
CA VAL A 12 20.00 -7.29 -13.32
C VAL A 12 21.11 -7.67 -12.33
N GLN A 13 22.05 -8.51 -12.72
CA GLN A 13 23.18 -8.86 -11.87
C GLN A 13 24.14 -7.67 -11.59
N ARG A 14 24.32 -6.74 -12.53
CA ARG A 14 25.08 -5.50 -12.25
C ARG A 14 24.34 -4.57 -11.30
N LYS A 15 23.04 -4.41 -11.45
CA LYS A 15 22.22 -3.65 -10.49
C LYS A 15 22.17 -4.36 -9.12
N LEU A 16 22.08 -5.67 -9.08
CA LEU A 16 22.15 -6.46 -7.84
C LEU A 16 23.53 -6.33 -7.15
N ARG A 17 24.64 -6.33 -7.88
CA ARG A 17 25.97 -6.10 -7.30
C ARG A 17 26.18 -4.67 -6.81
N GLN A 18 25.58 -3.68 -7.47
CA GLN A 18 25.57 -2.30 -6.99
C GLN A 18 24.65 -2.13 -5.76
N LEU A 19 23.55 -2.88 -5.67
CA LEU A 19 22.70 -2.94 -4.49
C LEU A 19 23.35 -3.77 -3.36
N GLN A 20 24.09 -4.82 -3.68
CA GLN A 20 24.84 -5.61 -2.69
C GLN A 20 25.99 -4.82 -2.04
N ALA A 21 26.67 -3.93 -2.76
CA ALA A 21 27.70 -3.06 -2.18
C ALA A 21 27.11 -1.99 -1.22
N THR A 22 25.83 -1.65 -1.39
CA THR A 22 25.07 -0.79 -0.47
C THR A 22 24.26 -1.61 0.56
N ALA A 23 24.05 -2.90 0.33
CA ALA A 23 23.15 -3.75 1.10
C ALA A 23 23.87 -4.63 2.15
N GLN A 24 25.21 -4.70 2.19
CA GLN A 24 25.92 -5.35 3.30
C GLN A 24 25.69 -4.68 4.67
N ARG A 25 24.85 -3.64 4.75
CA ARG A 25 24.34 -3.04 5.98
C ARG A 25 22.82 -3.05 6.12
N ARG A 26 22.06 -3.71 5.23
CA ARG A 26 20.59 -3.60 5.18
C ARG A 26 19.84 -4.88 4.86
N ALA A 27 20.43 -6.05 5.04
CA ALA A 27 19.71 -7.30 4.92
C ALA A 27 19.16 -7.67 6.29
N SER A 28 17.91 -7.55 6.46
CA SER A 28 17.00 -8.31 7.30
C SER A 28 15.75 -7.52 7.57
N VAL A 29 14.68 -8.05 7.25
CA VAL A 29 13.34 -7.78 7.76
C VAL A 29 12.27 -7.91 6.72
N ILE A 30 11.46 -8.88 6.86
CA ILE A 30 10.03 -8.93 6.55
C ILE A 30 9.47 -10.25 7.00
N ILE A 31 8.47 -10.28 7.82
CA ILE A 31 7.30 -11.19 7.81
C ILE A 31 6.49 -10.95 9.06
N LEU A 32 5.26 -10.52 8.95
CA LEU A 32 4.24 -10.92 9.92
C LEU A 32 2.78 -10.75 9.52
N VAL A 33 2.50 -10.15 8.41
CA VAL A 33 1.11 -10.06 7.96
C VAL A 33 0.76 -11.15 6.96
N ALA A 34 1.77 -11.83 6.45
CA ALA A 34 1.62 -13.00 5.59
C ALA A 34 1.04 -14.25 6.28
N LEU A 35 0.88 -14.26 7.61
CA LEU A 35 0.49 -15.48 8.32
C LEU A 35 -0.99 -15.80 8.25
N PHE A 36 -1.86 -14.84 7.98
CA PHE A 36 -3.26 -15.15 7.67
C PHE A 36 -3.53 -15.34 6.18
N ASN A 37 -2.58 -14.96 5.28
CA ASN A 37 -2.64 -15.29 3.86
C ASN A 37 -1.52 -16.22 3.39
N VAL A 38 -0.55 -16.58 4.23
CA VAL A 38 0.56 -17.51 3.92
C VAL A 38 0.14 -18.98 4.06
N THR A 39 -1.03 -19.27 4.61
CA THR A 39 -1.59 -20.64 4.51
C THR A 39 -1.90 -21.07 3.09
N ALA A 40 -1.74 -20.17 2.13
CA ALA A 40 -1.80 -20.53 0.71
C ALA A 40 -0.43 -20.67 0.03
N ILE A 41 0.65 -20.84 0.74
CA ILE A 41 1.64 -21.81 0.27
C ILE A 41 0.84 -23.09 0.23
N LEU A 42 0.56 -23.61 -0.95
CA LEU A 42 -0.05 -24.92 -1.11
C LEU A 42 0.49 -25.78 0.04
N PRO A 43 -0.33 -26.28 0.95
CA PRO A 43 0.14 -27.37 1.71
C PRO A 43 0.70 -28.29 0.64
N SER A 44 1.93 -28.66 0.77
CA SER A 44 2.52 -29.71 -0.04
C SER A 44 1.82 -31.05 0.22
N THR A 45 0.60 -30.97 0.73
CA THR A 45 -0.34 -32.08 0.94
C THR A 45 -0.59 -32.89 -0.31
N ALA A 46 -0.37 -32.31 -1.44
CA ALA A 46 -0.46 -33.11 -2.62
C ALA A 46 0.91 -33.65 -3.06
N GLN A 47 1.97 -33.56 -2.25
CA GLN A 47 3.22 -34.14 -2.75
C GLN A 47 4.36 -34.12 -1.75
N MET A 48 4.05 -34.72 -0.72
CA MET A 48 4.78 -35.91 -0.36
C MET A 48 4.37 -36.97 -1.41
N VAL A 49 5.29 -37.38 -2.24
CA VAL A 49 5.07 -38.23 -3.41
C VAL A 49 4.17 -39.42 -3.05
N ALA A 50 2.93 -39.42 -3.48
CA ALA A 50 2.10 -40.59 -3.59
C ALA A 50 1.69 -40.72 -5.05
N GLU A 51 2.41 -41.47 -5.81
CA GLU A 51 1.86 -42.15 -6.99
C GLU A 51 0.83 -43.17 -6.48
N ASN A 52 -0.45 -42.92 -6.83
CA ASN A 52 -1.47 -43.90 -6.72
C ASN A 52 -1.10 -45.11 -7.60
N SER A 53 -0.63 -46.17 -7.00
CA SER A 53 -0.80 -47.52 -7.56
C SER A 53 -0.67 -48.58 -6.46
N LEU A 54 -1.81 -49.27 -6.21
CA LEU A 54 -1.88 -50.58 -5.62
C LEU A 54 -1.44 -50.73 -4.15
N ALA A 55 -2.32 -50.39 -3.25
CA ALA A 55 -2.25 -50.78 -1.85
C ALA A 55 -2.79 -52.21 -1.67
N SER A 56 -1.95 -53.24 -1.78
CA SER A 56 -2.28 -54.52 -1.19
C SER A 56 -1.10 -55.38 -0.76
N ASP A 57 0.17 -55.10 -1.15
CA ASP A 57 1.27 -56.02 -0.78
C ASP A 57 2.63 -55.29 -0.63
N LEU A 58 2.70 -54.22 0.18
CA LEU A 58 3.95 -53.48 0.37
C LEU A 58 4.62 -53.79 1.74
N PRO A 59 5.94 -53.89 1.81
CA PRO A 59 6.67 -54.14 3.06
C PRO A 59 6.49 -53.01 4.08
N ASN A 60 6.63 -53.37 5.36
CA ASN A 60 6.35 -52.52 6.55
C ASN A 60 6.93 -51.08 6.52
N THR A 61 7.96 -50.81 5.72
CA THR A 61 8.64 -49.51 5.56
C THR A 61 7.88 -48.48 4.72
N GLU A 62 7.21 -48.89 3.66
CA GLU A 62 6.39 -47.98 2.80
C GLU A 62 5.11 -47.58 3.49
N ASN A 63 4.52 -48.42 4.32
CA ASN A 63 3.35 -48.12 5.10
C ASN A 63 3.59 -47.00 6.13
N VAL A 64 4.82 -46.85 6.63
CA VAL A 64 5.22 -45.83 7.60
C VAL A 64 5.46 -44.47 6.93
N VAL A 65 5.92 -44.42 5.65
CA VAL A 65 6.07 -43.17 4.89
C VAL A 65 4.69 -42.54 4.66
N LEU A 66 3.74 -43.34 4.19
CA LEU A 66 2.35 -42.92 4.00
C LEU A 66 1.71 -42.44 5.32
N GLN A 67 2.13 -42.98 6.46
CA GLN A 67 1.63 -42.58 7.76
C GLN A 67 2.13 -41.19 8.19
N GLY A 68 3.39 -40.84 7.95
CA GLY A 68 3.94 -39.50 8.23
C GLY A 68 3.23 -38.43 7.38
N GLU A 69 2.99 -38.72 6.12
CA GLU A 69 2.25 -37.87 5.18
C GLU A 69 0.77 -37.69 5.56
N ALA A 70 0.12 -38.76 5.94
CA ALA A 70 -1.26 -38.72 6.41
C ALA A 70 -1.41 -37.88 7.68
N LEU A 71 -0.46 -37.99 8.62
CA LEU A 71 -0.44 -37.18 9.83
C LEU A 71 -0.19 -35.70 9.53
N TYR A 72 0.73 -35.39 8.60
CA TYR A 72 0.97 -34.02 8.14
C TYR A 72 -0.31 -33.45 7.50
N SER A 73 -0.94 -34.19 6.60
CA SER A 73 -2.20 -33.79 5.93
C SER A 73 -3.35 -33.62 6.91
N ALA A 74 -3.38 -34.44 7.99
CA ALA A 74 -4.32 -34.28 9.10
C ALA A 74 -3.95 -33.13 10.07
N GLN A 75 -2.92 -32.33 9.76
CA GLN A 75 -2.38 -31.25 10.59
C GLN A 75 -1.91 -31.69 11.98
N ARG A 76 -1.58 -32.95 12.15
CA ARG A 76 -1.01 -33.55 13.36
C ARG A 76 0.52 -33.47 13.29
N PHE A 77 1.06 -32.24 13.18
CA PHE A 77 2.46 -31.98 12.86
C PHE A 77 3.44 -32.56 13.88
N GLY A 78 3.10 -32.52 15.17
CA GLY A 78 3.93 -33.11 16.23
C GLY A 78 4.05 -34.63 16.12
N ASP A 79 2.98 -35.30 15.72
CA ASP A 79 3.00 -36.76 15.49
C ASP A 79 3.70 -37.11 14.17
N ALA A 80 3.50 -36.28 13.12
CA ALA A 80 4.24 -36.41 11.87
C ALA A 80 5.76 -36.33 12.09
N VAL A 81 6.24 -35.37 12.92
CA VAL A 81 7.65 -35.27 13.28
C VAL A 81 8.19 -36.56 13.89
N LYS A 82 7.47 -37.16 14.85
CA LYS A 82 7.91 -38.41 15.50
C LYS A 82 8.09 -39.55 14.50
N ILE A 83 7.11 -39.72 13.62
CA ILE A 83 7.15 -40.78 12.60
C ILE A 83 8.27 -40.52 11.58
N LEU A 84 8.38 -39.28 11.09
CA LEU A 84 9.43 -38.91 10.14
C LEU A 84 10.85 -39.02 10.74
N GLN A 85 11.03 -38.76 12.04
CA GLN A 85 12.31 -39.00 12.75
C GLN A 85 12.66 -40.48 12.80
N GLN A 86 11.68 -41.34 13.10
CA GLN A 86 11.89 -42.80 13.09
C GLN A 86 12.26 -43.30 11.69
N GLN A 87 11.60 -42.83 10.66
CA GLN A 87 11.89 -43.14 9.26
C GLN A 87 13.31 -42.70 8.86
N ASN A 88 13.69 -41.47 9.22
CA ASN A 88 15.04 -40.95 8.96
C ASN A 88 16.10 -41.85 9.58
N ALA A 89 15.90 -42.31 10.81
CA ALA A 89 16.81 -43.22 11.49
C ALA A 89 16.89 -44.60 10.78
N THR A 90 15.76 -45.13 10.35
CA THR A 90 15.68 -46.39 9.60
C THR A 90 16.43 -46.31 8.26
N TYR A 91 16.20 -45.27 7.46
CA TYR A 91 16.88 -45.07 6.17
C TYR A 91 18.37 -44.81 6.36
N ALA A 92 18.77 -44.09 7.42
CA ALA A 92 20.18 -43.91 7.78
C ALA A 92 20.88 -45.24 8.12
N ALA A 93 20.23 -46.11 8.90
CA ALA A 93 20.73 -47.43 9.25
C ALA A 93 20.87 -48.36 8.02
N ASN A 94 19.94 -48.26 7.08
CA ASN A 94 19.93 -49.06 5.84
C ASN A 94 20.85 -48.51 4.75
N GLY A 95 21.45 -47.32 4.95
CA GLY A 95 22.29 -46.66 3.95
C GLY A 95 21.55 -46.09 2.74
N ASP A 96 20.21 -46.01 2.81
CA ASP A 96 19.38 -45.44 1.75
C ASP A 96 19.38 -43.90 1.83
N LYS A 97 20.42 -43.31 1.30
CA LYS A 97 20.64 -41.86 1.33
C LYS A 97 19.57 -41.07 0.58
N LEU A 98 18.96 -41.68 -0.45
CA LEU A 98 17.96 -41.00 -1.28
C LEU A 98 16.63 -40.82 -0.52
N GLN A 99 16.14 -41.91 0.08
CA GLN A 99 14.93 -41.86 0.92
C GLN A 99 15.18 -41.08 2.21
N GLN A 100 16.38 -41.15 2.76
CA GLN A 100 16.79 -40.33 3.90
C GLN A 100 16.71 -38.83 3.59
N ALA A 101 17.21 -38.40 2.43
CA ALA A 101 17.14 -37.00 2.00
C ALA A 101 15.71 -36.52 1.81
N MET A 102 14.85 -37.33 1.21
CA MET A 102 13.42 -37.04 1.05
C MET A 102 12.71 -36.89 2.41
N THR A 103 12.97 -37.84 3.32
CA THR A 103 12.40 -37.83 4.68
C THR A 103 12.82 -36.60 5.48
N LEU A 104 14.08 -36.16 5.36
CA LEU A 104 14.59 -34.94 5.98
C LEU A 104 13.91 -33.68 5.42
N SER A 105 13.66 -33.65 4.10
CA SER A 105 12.91 -32.56 3.48
C SER A 105 11.48 -32.48 4.03
N ASN A 106 10.80 -33.63 4.16
CA ASN A 106 9.46 -33.73 4.73
C ASN A 106 9.44 -33.37 6.23
N LEU A 107 10.45 -33.78 6.98
CA LEU A 107 10.64 -33.41 8.38
C LEU A 107 10.78 -31.89 8.57
N SER A 108 11.53 -31.24 7.67
CA SER A 108 11.62 -29.79 7.65
C SER A 108 10.26 -29.11 7.48
N LEU A 109 9.38 -29.61 6.59
CA LEU A 109 8.04 -29.07 6.44
C LEU A 109 7.23 -29.15 7.75
N ALA A 110 7.28 -30.30 8.43
CA ALA A 110 6.58 -30.47 9.70
C ALA A 110 7.13 -29.55 10.80
N TYR A 111 8.45 -29.36 10.86
CA TYR A 111 9.07 -28.38 11.76
C TYR A 111 8.66 -26.95 11.46
N GLN A 112 8.56 -26.55 10.18
CA GLN A 112 8.12 -25.21 9.79
C GLN A 112 6.69 -24.93 10.29
N GLU A 113 5.78 -25.90 10.20
CA GLU A 113 4.40 -25.73 10.70
C GLU A 113 4.36 -25.58 12.23
N LEU A 114 5.28 -26.21 12.95
CA LEU A 114 5.44 -26.08 14.38
C LEU A 114 6.17 -24.82 14.81
N GLY A 115 6.73 -24.03 13.89
CA GLY A 115 7.57 -22.87 14.20
C GLY A 115 8.99 -23.24 14.67
N ARG A 116 9.41 -24.50 14.53
CA ARG A 116 10.74 -25.02 14.91
C ARG A 116 11.74 -24.76 13.79
N TRP A 117 12.16 -23.50 13.69
CA TRP A 117 12.89 -22.98 12.53
C TRP A 117 14.32 -23.47 12.41
N THR A 118 15.00 -23.69 13.54
CA THR A 118 16.38 -24.19 13.59
C THR A 118 16.43 -25.61 13.08
N GLU A 119 15.59 -26.48 13.62
CA GLU A 119 15.54 -27.88 13.22
C GLU A 119 15.05 -28.04 11.77
N ALA A 120 14.17 -27.16 11.31
CA ALA A 120 13.76 -27.14 9.92
C ALA A 120 14.94 -26.84 8.97
N LEU A 121 15.81 -25.89 9.32
CA LEU A 121 17.01 -25.55 8.56
C LEU A 121 18.04 -26.68 8.59
N GLU A 122 18.28 -27.28 9.75
CA GLU A 122 19.21 -28.42 9.90
C GLU A 122 18.78 -29.61 9.06
N ALA A 123 17.47 -29.90 9.01
CA ALA A 123 16.91 -30.95 8.18
C ALA A 123 17.12 -30.68 6.67
N ILE A 124 16.87 -29.41 6.22
CA ILE A 124 17.16 -29.00 4.84
C ILE A 124 18.66 -29.16 4.51
N ALA A 125 19.53 -28.65 5.36
CA ALA A 125 20.96 -28.69 5.14
C ALA A 125 21.47 -30.16 5.06
N SER A 126 20.96 -31.03 5.92
CA SER A 126 21.28 -32.45 5.92
C SER A 126 20.78 -33.15 4.66
N SER A 127 19.56 -32.86 4.21
CA SER A 127 19.02 -33.37 2.94
C SER A 127 19.89 -32.97 1.75
N LEU A 128 20.22 -31.67 1.63
CA LEU A 128 21.03 -31.13 0.53
C LEU A 128 22.45 -31.78 0.52
N LYS A 129 23.08 -31.97 1.70
CA LYS A 129 24.37 -32.62 1.84
C LYS A 129 24.33 -34.07 1.36
N LEU A 130 23.29 -34.83 1.71
CA LEU A 130 23.10 -36.19 1.23
C LEU A 130 22.97 -36.23 -0.29
N LEU A 131 22.10 -35.36 -0.85
CA LEU A 131 21.89 -35.30 -2.30
C LEU A 131 23.13 -34.89 -3.08
N GLN A 132 24.01 -34.07 -2.52
CA GLN A 132 25.30 -33.73 -3.12
C GLN A 132 26.27 -34.94 -3.19
N SER A 133 26.16 -35.87 -2.26
CA SER A 133 27.01 -37.07 -2.20
C SER A 133 26.56 -38.18 -3.16
N LEU A 134 25.43 -38.05 -3.84
CA LEU A 134 24.83 -39.05 -4.72
C LEU A 134 25.16 -38.78 -6.20
N ASN A 135 25.23 -39.84 -6.99
CA ASN A 135 25.39 -39.75 -8.43
C ASN A 135 24.17 -39.13 -9.09
N ASN A 136 24.35 -38.50 -10.25
CA ASN A 136 23.27 -37.86 -10.98
C ASN A 136 22.26 -38.90 -11.47
N SER A 137 21.01 -38.74 -11.05
CA SER A 137 19.86 -39.52 -11.49
C SER A 137 18.63 -38.65 -11.56
N LYS A 138 17.62 -39.07 -12.30
CA LYS A 138 16.34 -38.35 -12.39
C LYS A 138 15.69 -38.24 -11.00
N GLN A 139 15.69 -39.29 -10.20
CA GLN A 139 15.13 -39.30 -8.84
C GLN A 139 15.90 -38.35 -7.91
N ARG A 140 17.25 -38.34 -7.97
CA ARG A 140 18.04 -37.36 -7.20
C ARG A 140 17.69 -35.94 -7.59
N ALA A 141 17.57 -35.62 -8.89
CA ALA A 141 17.22 -34.29 -9.36
C ALA A 141 15.82 -33.87 -8.90
N GLU A 142 14.87 -34.79 -8.89
CA GLU A 142 13.52 -34.57 -8.36
C GLU A 142 13.52 -34.21 -6.87
N ILE A 143 14.18 -35.01 -6.03
CA ILE A 143 14.25 -34.77 -4.58
C ILE A 143 15.04 -33.51 -4.28
N LEU A 144 16.08 -33.18 -5.06
CA LEU A 144 16.81 -31.93 -4.95
C LEU A 144 15.87 -30.71 -5.20
N ALA A 145 15.08 -30.74 -6.28
CA ALA A 145 14.14 -29.65 -6.56
C ALA A 145 13.06 -29.52 -5.49
N GLN A 146 12.58 -30.66 -4.95
CA GLN A 146 11.63 -30.65 -3.82
C GLN A 146 12.25 -30.06 -2.55
N THR A 147 13.50 -30.42 -2.24
CA THR A 147 14.22 -29.88 -1.07
C THR A 147 14.44 -28.37 -1.24
N LEU A 148 14.75 -27.89 -2.46
CA LEU A 148 14.82 -26.46 -2.77
C LEU A 148 13.45 -25.76 -2.64
N ASP A 149 12.34 -26.41 -3.02
CA ASP A 149 11.01 -25.88 -2.76
C ASP A 149 10.74 -25.68 -1.27
N VAL A 150 11.12 -26.66 -0.45
CA VAL A 150 11.01 -26.58 1.01
C VAL A 150 11.91 -25.49 1.60
N GLN A 151 13.13 -25.36 1.07
CA GLN A 151 14.06 -24.28 1.45
C GLN A 151 13.52 -22.90 1.10
N GLY A 152 12.99 -22.72 -0.11
CA GLY A 152 12.37 -21.47 -0.54
C GLY A 152 11.17 -21.09 0.36
N ARG A 153 10.37 -22.08 0.76
CA ARG A 153 9.31 -21.88 1.73
C ARG A 153 9.82 -21.44 3.09
N TRP A 154 10.86 -22.09 3.61
CA TRP A 154 11.52 -21.69 4.86
C TRP A 154 12.06 -20.27 4.79
N GLN A 155 12.77 -19.93 3.69
CA GLN A 155 13.31 -18.59 3.45
C GLN A 155 12.20 -17.54 3.42
N LEU A 156 11.12 -17.79 2.67
CA LEU A 156 9.96 -16.87 2.62
C LEU A 156 9.35 -16.71 4.02
N ALA A 157 9.15 -17.81 4.75
CA ALA A 157 8.61 -17.78 6.09
C ALA A 157 9.52 -17.06 7.10
N ARG A 158 10.80 -16.92 6.80
CA ARG A 158 11.81 -16.19 7.60
C ARG A 158 12.04 -14.74 7.10
N GLY A 159 11.30 -14.28 6.08
CA GLY A 159 11.43 -12.94 5.52
C GLY A 159 12.49 -12.76 4.46
N GLN A 160 13.06 -13.83 4.01
CA GLN A 160 14.11 -13.83 3.02
C GLN A 160 13.52 -14.03 1.61
N ALA A 161 12.60 -13.14 1.21
CA ALA A 161 11.83 -13.31 -0.02
C ALA A 161 12.69 -13.31 -1.29
N GLU A 162 13.77 -12.52 -1.34
CA GLU A 162 14.73 -12.53 -2.46
C GLU A 162 15.46 -13.88 -2.55
N ALA A 163 15.91 -14.42 -1.41
CA ALA A 163 16.54 -15.72 -1.34
C ALA A 163 15.56 -16.84 -1.74
N ALA A 164 14.31 -16.77 -1.28
CA ALA A 164 13.25 -17.70 -1.66
C ALA A 164 13.00 -17.68 -3.17
N LEU A 165 12.91 -16.48 -3.79
CA LEU A 165 12.74 -16.33 -5.24
C LEU A 165 13.90 -17.00 -6.01
N THR A 166 15.14 -16.76 -5.59
CA THR A 166 16.34 -17.35 -6.20
C THR A 166 16.33 -18.88 -6.06
N THR A 167 16.01 -19.40 -4.88
CA THR A 167 15.94 -20.84 -4.61
C THR A 167 14.84 -21.51 -5.43
N TRP A 168 13.65 -20.87 -5.54
CA TRP A 168 12.58 -21.40 -6.38
C TRP A 168 12.91 -21.33 -7.88
N GLN A 169 13.68 -20.34 -8.32
CA GLN A 169 14.16 -20.32 -9.70
C GLN A 169 15.07 -21.52 -9.99
N GLN A 170 15.98 -21.88 -9.08
CA GLN A 170 16.82 -23.07 -9.20
C GLN A 170 15.99 -24.36 -9.26
N ALA A 171 14.97 -24.49 -8.41
CA ALA A 171 14.06 -25.62 -8.45
C ALA A 171 13.27 -25.69 -9.78
N ALA A 172 12.79 -24.55 -10.29
CA ALA A 172 12.10 -24.46 -11.58
C ALA A 172 12.96 -24.95 -12.75
N ASP A 173 14.24 -24.56 -12.76
CA ASP A 173 15.18 -24.97 -13.81
C ASP A 173 15.37 -26.50 -13.80
N ILE A 174 15.47 -27.11 -12.61
CA ILE A 174 15.55 -28.57 -12.46
C ILE A 174 14.25 -29.23 -12.92
N TYR A 175 13.07 -28.78 -12.49
CA TYR A 175 11.80 -29.34 -12.92
C TYR A 175 11.60 -29.28 -14.44
N THR A 176 12.08 -28.19 -15.06
CA THR A 176 12.07 -28.05 -16.52
C THR A 176 12.96 -29.11 -17.18
N GLN A 177 14.17 -29.34 -16.66
CA GLN A 177 15.12 -30.32 -17.20
C GLN A 177 14.60 -31.75 -17.11
N ILE A 178 13.92 -32.10 -16.01
CA ILE A 178 13.38 -33.46 -15.79
C ILE A 178 11.95 -33.66 -16.35
N GLY A 179 11.33 -32.61 -16.91
CA GLY A 179 10.02 -32.65 -17.58
C GLY A 179 8.80 -32.64 -16.66
N TYR A 180 8.92 -32.18 -15.43
CA TYR A 180 7.82 -32.18 -14.44
C TYR A 180 7.01 -30.87 -14.48
N LYS A 181 6.10 -30.79 -15.45
CA LYS A 181 5.30 -29.55 -15.73
C LYS A 181 4.47 -29.08 -14.54
N ASP A 182 3.80 -29.98 -13.82
CA ASP A 182 2.92 -29.59 -12.69
C ASP A 182 3.74 -29.03 -11.51
N LYS A 183 4.89 -29.66 -11.21
CA LYS A 183 5.82 -29.17 -10.16
C LYS A 183 6.43 -27.83 -10.56
N PHE A 184 6.81 -27.66 -11.83
CA PHE A 184 7.23 -26.38 -12.38
C PHE A 184 6.16 -25.30 -12.22
N THR A 185 4.90 -25.58 -12.58
CA THR A 185 3.79 -24.63 -12.46
C THR A 185 3.56 -24.21 -11.02
N ARG A 186 3.57 -25.16 -10.08
CA ARG A 186 3.46 -24.88 -8.65
C ARG A 186 4.59 -23.99 -8.15
N ASN A 187 5.81 -24.29 -8.56
CA ASN A 187 6.97 -23.49 -8.22
C ASN A 187 6.88 -22.04 -8.75
N ARG A 188 6.33 -21.86 -9.96
CA ARG A 188 6.02 -20.52 -10.52
C ARG A 188 5.01 -19.76 -9.66
N ILE A 189 3.96 -20.42 -9.16
CA ILE A 189 3.00 -19.83 -8.22
C ILE A 189 3.70 -19.38 -6.92
N ASN A 190 4.61 -20.21 -6.37
CA ASN A 190 5.39 -19.86 -5.19
C ASN A 190 6.35 -18.68 -5.47
N SER A 191 7.00 -18.64 -6.62
CA SER A 191 7.82 -17.50 -7.06
C SER A 191 7.00 -16.21 -7.15
N ALA A 192 5.76 -16.29 -7.64
CA ALA A 192 4.87 -15.13 -7.69
C ALA A 192 4.53 -14.62 -6.28
N LYS A 193 4.38 -15.50 -5.28
CA LYS A 193 4.18 -15.10 -3.87
C LYS A 193 5.41 -14.37 -3.31
N ALA A 194 6.62 -14.85 -3.59
CA ALA A 194 7.83 -14.12 -3.19
C ALA A 194 7.89 -12.73 -3.86
N LEU A 195 7.53 -12.63 -5.14
CA LEU A 195 7.44 -11.35 -5.84
C LEU A 195 6.38 -10.41 -5.24
N GLN A 196 5.25 -10.96 -4.77
CA GLN A 196 4.26 -10.19 -4.01
C GLN A 196 4.85 -9.63 -2.74
N VAL A 197 5.53 -10.47 -1.96
CA VAL A 197 6.20 -10.04 -0.71
C VAL A 197 7.27 -8.98 -0.99
N LEU A 198 7.95 -9.03 -2.14
CA LEU A 198 8.91 -8.02 -2.59
C LEU A 198 8.27 -6.76 -3.20
N GLY A 199 6.93 -6.67 -3.28
CA GLY A 199 6.24 -5.55 -3.92
C GLY A 199 6.38 -5.50 -5.44
N LEU A 200 6.90 -6.54 -6.05
CA LEU A 200 7.11 -6.66 -7.50
C LEU A 200 5.85 -7.19 -8.19
N TYR A 201 4.70 -6.55 -7.91
CA TYR A 201 3.38 -6.98 -8.39
C TYR A 201 3.25 -7.13 -9.90
N PRO A 202 3.78 -6.24 -10.76
CA PRO A 202 3.70 -6.42 -12.19
C PRO A 202 4.37 -7.72 -12.65
N GLN A 203 5.47 -8.09 -12.01
CA GLN A 203 6.16 -9.35 -12.30
C GLN A 203 5.39 -10.56 -11.79
N ALA A 204 4.82 -10.47 -10.58
CA ALA A 204 3.96 -11.52 -10.02
C ALA A 204 2.72 -11.74 -10.90
N ARG A 205 2.05 -10.66 -11.34
CA ARG A 205 0.91 -10.71 -12.26
C ARG A 205 1.29 -11.38 -13.58
N LYS A 206 2.42 -10.98 -14.18
CA LYS A 206 2.90 -11.58 -15.44
C LYS A 206 3.08 -13.10 -15.30
N ILE A 207 3.78 -13.54 -14.26
CA ILE A 207 3.99 -14.97 -14.00
C ILE A 207 2.66 -15.70 -13.84
N LEU A 208 1.74 -15.16 -13.06
CA LEU A 208 0.46 -15.82 -12.79
C LEU A 208 -0.49 -15.81 -14.00
N THR A 209 -0.40 -14.78 -14.86
CA THR A 209 -1.12 -14.77 -16.14
C THR A 209 -0.57 -15.86 -17.10
N GLU A 210 0.75 -16.06 -17.16
CA GLU A 210 1.36 -17.15 -17.91
C GLU A 210 0.91 -18.53 -17.36
N VAL A 211 0.88 -18.67 -16.03
CA VAL A 211 0.35 -19.86 -15.34
C VAL A 211 -1.12 -20.09 -15.69
N GLN A 212 -1.97 -19.07 -15.61
CA GLN A 212 -3.39 -19.15 -15.98
C GLN A 212 -3.56 -19.64 -17.42
N GLN A 213 -2.84 -19.03 -18.37
CA GLN A 213 -2.89 -19.45 -19.79
C GLN A 213 -2.48 -20.90 -19.98
N SER A 214 -1.43 -21.36 -19.28
CA SER A 214 -0.99 -22.75 -19.36
C SER A 214 -2.01 -23.74 -18.74
N LEU A 215 -2.77 -23.30 -17.73
CA LEU A 215 -3.77 -24.14 -17.05
C LEU A 215 -5.16 -24.11 -17.71
N THR A 216 -5.45 -23.11 -18.57
CA THR A 216 -6.79 -22.95 -19.17
C THR A 216 -7.18 -24.14 -20.04
N SER A 217 -6.22 -24.74 -20.77
CA SER A 217 -6.44 -25.89 -21.64
C SER A 217 -6.42 -27.24 -20.92
N LEU A 218 -6.06 -27.27 -19.62
CA LEU A 218 -5.98 -28.50 -18.85
C LEU A 218 -7.29 -28.79 -18.11
N PRO A 219 -7.57 -30.06 -17.81
CA PRO A 219 -8.70 -30.44 -16.95
C PRO A 219 -8.66 -29.71 -15.60
N ASP A 220 -9.81 -29.63 -14.97
CA ASP A 220 -9.90 -29.08 -13.62
C ASP A 220 -9.02 -29.87 -12.66
N SER A 221 -8.27 -29.15 -11.83
CA SER A 221 -7.33 -29.72 -10.86
C SER A 221 -7.14 -28.76 -9.67
N LEU A 222 -6.66 -29.27 -8.54
CA LEU A 222 -6.32 -28.45 -7.38
C LEU A 222 -5.27 -27.39 -7.74
N LEU A 223 -4.33 -27.72 -8.61
CA LEU A 223 -3.32 -26.78 -9.09
C LEU A 223 -3.96 -25.62 -9.87
N LYS A 224 -4.96 -25.91 -10.72
CA LYS A 224 -5.71 -24.90 -11.47
C LYS A 224 -6.49 -23.98 -10.51
N ALA A 225 -7.23 -24.56 -9.56
CA ALA A 225 -7.96 -23.77 -8.54
C ALA A 225 -7.03 -22.83 -7.77
N THR A 226 -5.90 -23.36 -7.29
CA THR A 226 -4.92 -22.59 -6.50
C THR A 226 -4.20 -21.53 -7.34
N GLY A 227 -3.87 -21.84 -8.60
CA GLY A 227 -3.25 -20.88 -9.53
C GLY A 227 -4.16 -19.68 -9.82
N LEU A 228 -5.44 -19.96 -10.11
CA LEU A 228 -6.46 -18.94 -10.31
C LEU A 228 -6.66 -18.09 -9.05
N ARG A 229 -6.75 -18.71 -7.87
CA ARG A 229 -6.87 -17.98 -6.62
C ARG A 229 -5.67 -17.08 -6.37
N SER A 230 -4.46 -17.58 -6.57
CA SER A 230 -3.25 -16.78 -6.41
C SER A 230 -3.20 -15.58 -7.36
N LEU A 231 -3.67 -15.74 -8.60
CA LEU A 231 -3.81 -14.63 -9.55
C LEU A 231 -4.87 -13.63 -9.07
N GLY A 232 -6.03 -14.11 -8.62
CA GLY A 232 -7.09 -13.26 -8.08
C GLY A 232 -6.62 -12.44 -6.88
N ASP A 233 -5.85 -13.03 -5.97
CA ASP A 233 -5.26 -12.32 -4.82
C ASP A 233 -4.24 -11.26 -5.26
N VAL A 234 -3.40 -11.53 -6.28
CA VAL A 234 -2.50 -10.52 -6.85
C VAL A 234 -3.29 -9.38 -7.49
N LEU A 235 -4.31 -9.72 -8.30
CA LEU A 235 -5.17 -8.72 -8.95
C LEU A 235 -5.86 -7.83 -7.91
N ARG A 236 -6.34 -8.40 -6.79
CA ARG A 236 -6.89 -7.64 -5.66
C ARG A 236 -5.87 -6.67 -5.07
N VAL A 237 -4.62 -7.11 -4.91
CA VAL A 237 -3.54 -6.28 -4.36
C VAL A 237 -3.14 -5.15 -5.30
N VAL A 238 -3.05 -5.40 -6.61
CA VAL A 238 -2.77 -4.34 -7.59
C VAL A 238 -4.00 -3.47 -7.89
N GLY A 239 -5.19 -3.89 -7.40
CA GLY A 239 -6.42 -3.14 -7.47
C GLY A 239 -7.32 -3.45 -8.65
N ASP A 240 -6.98 -4.38 -9.49
CA ASP A 240 -7.86 -4.88 -10.56
C ASP A 240 -9.00 -5.73 -9.97
N LEU A 241 -9.87 -5.07 -9.16
CA LEU A 241 -10.84 -5.76 -8.30
C LEU A 241 -11.89 -6.54 -9.08
N ASP A 242 -12.32 -6.03 -10.23
CA ASP A 242 -13.32 -6.71 -11.07
C ASP A 242 -12.73 -7.97 -11.71
N GLU A 243 -11.50 -7.88 -12.24
CA GLU A 243 -10.77 -9.03 -12.77
C GLU A 243 -10.44 -10.03 -11.65
N SER A 244 -10.03 -9.54 -10.47
CA SER A 244 -9.84 -10.38 -9.28
C SER A 244 -11.10 -11.18 -8.97
N ARG A 245 -12.27 -10.54 -8.92
CA ARG A 245 -13.55 -11.20 -8.65
C ARG A 245 -13.90 -12.24 -9.69
N LEU A 246 -13.65 -11.96 -10.98
CA LEU A 246 -13.87 -12.90 -12.08
C LEU A 246 -12.99 -14.15 -11.95
N VAL A 247 -11.70 -13.97 -11.79
CA VAL A 247 -10.73 -15.07 -11.68
C VAL A 247 -10.96 -15.90 -10.42
N LEU A 248 -11.32 -15.26 -9.29
CA LEU A 248 -11.64 -15.95 -8.04
C LEU A 248 -12.95 -16.77 -8.14
N LYS A 249 -13.97 -16.29 -8.87
CA LYS A 249 -15.17 -17.08 -9.15
C LYS A 249 -14.82 -18.33 -9.96
N HIS A 250 -13.98 -18.22 -10.97
CA HIS A 250 -13.51 -19.37 -11.72
C HIS A 250 -12.72 -20.35 -10.84
N SER A 251 -11.87 -19.86 -9.93
CA SER A 251 -11.21 -20.71 -8.92
C SER A 251 -12.23 -21.45 -8.05
N LEU A 252 -13.29 -20.76 -7.60
CA LEU A 252 -14.37 -21.35 -6.81
C LEU A 252 -15.15 -22.43 -7.58
N GLU A 253 -15.41 -22.21 -8.87
CA GLU A 253 -16.08 -23.18 -9.76
C GLU A 253 -15.24 -24.44 -9.90
N VAL A 254 -13.93 -24.29 -10.21
CA VAL A 254 -12.99 -25.43 -10.30
C VAL A 254 -12.90 -26.19 -8.97
N ALA A 255 -12.76 -25.49 -7.84
CA ALA A 255 -12.71 -26.13 -6.53
C ALA A 255 -14.03 -26.86 -6.19
N SER A 256 -15.17 -26.32 -6.63
CA SER A 256 -16.48 -26.91 -6.40
C SER A 256 -16.72 -28.15 -7.27
N SER A 257 -16.30 -28.14 -8.54
CA SER A 257 -16.39 -29.30 -9.44
C SER A 257 -15.58 -30.50 -8.95
N LEU A 258 -14.48 -30.23 -8.25
CA LEU A 258 -13.60 -31.25 -7.67
C LEU A 258 -14.06 -31.74 -6.28
N GLY A 259 -15.08 -31.11 -5.66
CA GLY A 259 -15.43 -31.37 -4.26
C GLY A 259 -14.34 -30.97 -3.27
N ALA A 260 -13.41 -30.10 -3.65
CA ALA A 260 -12.24 -29.70 -2.88
C ALA A 260 -12.63 -28.62 -1.84
N ASN A 261 -13.11 -29.06 -0.68
CA ASN A 261 -13.67 -28.18 0.35
C ASN A 261 -12.71 -27.13 0.88
N GLN A 262 -11.42 -27.44 1.00
CA GLN A 262 -10.42 -26.50 1.46
C GLN A 262 -10.21 -25.37 0.44
N GLU A 263 -9.96 -25.71 -0.83
CA GLU A 263 -9.75 -24.75 -1.92
C GLU A 263 -11.01 -23.92 -2.16
N LYS A 264 -12.18 -24.53 -2.04
CA LYS A 264 -13.47 -23.84 -2.11
C LYS A 264 -13.59 -22.77 -1.01
N THR A 265 -13.26 -23.11 0.23
CA THR A 265 -13.27 -22.14 1.34
C THR A 265 -12.25 -21.05 1.15
N GLU A 266 -11.02 -21.38 0.72
CA GLU A 266 -9.99 -20.40 0.45
C GLU A 266 -10.35 -19.46 -0.69
N ALA A 267 -11.00 -19.94 -1.76
CA ALA A 267 -11.51 -19.10 -2.84
C ALA A 267 -12.64 -18.16 -2.36
N LEU A 268 -13.55 -18.66 -1.52
CA LEU A 268 -14.61 -17.85 -0.89
C LEU A 268 -14.02 -16.76 0.04
N LEU A 269 -12.98 -17.07 0.80
CA LEU A 269 -12.27 -16.09 1.62
C LEU A 269 -11.60 -15.00 0.77
N SER A 270 -10.96 -15.38 -0.35
CA SER A 270 -10.37 -14.42 -1.28
C SER A 270 -11.43 -13.54 -1.95
N LEU A 271 -12.61 -14.10 -2.30
CA LEU A 271 -13.77 -13.35 -2.80
C LEU A 271 -14.32 -12.39 -1.74
N ALA A 272 -14.44 -12.83 -0.48
CA ALA A 272 -14.85 -11.97 0.62
C ALA A 272 -13.89 -10.78 0.80
N ASN A 273 -12.58 -11.04 0.77
CA ASN A 273 -11.56 -10.00 0.86
C ASN A 273 -11.61 -9.03 -0.34
N THR A 274 -11.90 -9.51 -1.55
CA THR A 274 -12.08 -8.67 -2.74
C THR A 274 -13.32 -7.79 -2.61
N ALA A 275 -14.46 -8.38 -2.20
CA ALA A 275 -15.72 -7.64 -1.96
C ALA A 275 -15.56 -6.58 -0.85
N ARG A 276 -14.83 -6.90 0.23
CA ARG A 276 -14.49 -5.97 1.31
C ARG A 276 -13.71 -4.75 0.80
N VAL A 277 -12.70 -4.97 -0.05
CA VAL A 277 -11.94 -3.88 -0.68
C VAL A 277 -12.79 -3.06 -1.63
N GLN A 278 -13.77 -3.69 -2.33
CA GLN A 278 -14.76 -2.99 -3.16
C GLN A 278 -15.76 -2.15 -2.33
N GLY A 279 -15.82 -2.37 -1.01
CA GLY A 279 -16.83 -1.76 -0.12
C GLY A 279 -18.21 -2.43 -0.20
N ASP A 280 -18.30 -3.61 -0.82
CA ASP A 280 -19.52 -4.39 -0.95
C ASP A 280 -19.74 -5.24 0.32
N THR A 281 -20.34 -4.59 1.33
CA THR A 281 -20.57 -5.21 2.65
C THR A 281 -21.44 -6.46 2.55
N GLN A 282 -22.50 -6.42 1.71
CA GLN A 282 -23.42 -7.55 1.57
C GLN A 282 -22.72 -8.75 0.95
N ALA A 283 -22.03 -8.57 -0.18
CA ALA A 283 -21.30 -9.66 -0.82
C ALA A 283 -20.21 -10.23 0.11
N THR A 284 -19.54 -9.40 0.90
CA THR A 284 -18.54 -9.86 1.87
C THR A 284 -19.15 -10.81 2.89
N LEU A 285 -20.29 -10.46 3.50
CA LEU A 285 -21.00 -11.32 4.46
C LEU A 285 -21.53 -12.60 3.81
N ASP A 286 -22.03 -12.50 2.59
CA ASP A 286 -22.55 -13.66 1.84
C ASP A 286 -21.44 -14.67 1.53
N PHE A 287 -20.24 -14.20 1.15
CA PHE A 287 -19.10 -15.11 0.94
C PHE A 287 -18.61 -15.73 2.26
N TYR A 288 -18.57 -15.00 3.37
CA TYR A 288 -18.26 -15.60 4.68
C TYR A 288 -19.30 -16.65 5.08
N LYS A 289 -20.60 -16.40 4.85
CA LYS A 289 -21.66 -17.36 5.13
C LYS A 289 -21.53 -18.63 4.28
N GLN A 290 -21.23 -18.48 2.99
CA GLN A 290 -20.98 -19.62 2.10
C GLN A 290 -19.76 -20.43 2.57
N ALA A 291 -18.66 -19.76 2.93
CA ALA A 291 -17.47 -20.41 3.44
C ALA A 291 -17.73 -21.17 4.76
N ALA A 292 -18.53 -20.60 5.66
CA ALA A 292 -18.90 -21.23 6.94
C ALA A 292 -19.73 -22.51 6.78
N ALA A 293 -20.47 -22.65 5.67
CA ALA A 293 -21.25 -23.83 5.36
C ALA A 293 -20.42 -25.01 4.84
N VAL A 294 -19.14 -24.78 4.51
CA VAL A 294 -18.23 -25.84 4.02
C VAL A 294 -17.58 -26.54 5.21
N SER A 295 -17.52 -27.87 5.17
CA SER A 295 -16.77 -28.66 6.15
C SER A 295 -15.27 -28.57 5.88
N VAL A 296 -14.52 -27.97 6.79
CA VAL A 296 -13.07 -27.74 6.66
C VAL A 296 -12.35 -28.03 7.98
N PRO A 297 -11.01 -28.23 7.92
CA PRO A 297 -10.18 -28.39 9.12
C PRO A 297 -10.33 -27.22 10.12
N PRO A 298 -10.11 -27.46 11.42
CA PRO A 298 -10.20 -26.42 12.46
C PRO A 298 -9.34 -25.18 12.19
N SER A 299 -8.19 -25.36 11.57
CA SER A 299 -7.29 -24.26 11.14
C SER A 299 -7.93 -23.32 10.12
N THR A 300 -8.55 -23.83 9.10
CA THR A 300 -9.26 -23.04 8.09
C THR A 300 -10.52 -22.40 8.68
N ARG A 301 -11.22 -23.14 9.53
CA ARG A 301 -12.43 -22.64 10.21
C ARG A 301 -12.13 -21.45 11.12
N ILE A 302 -11.07 -21.53 11.93
CA ILE A 302 -10.74 -20.41 12.81
C ILE A 302 -10.31 -19.16 12.04
N GLN A 303 -9.59 -19.32 10.93
CA GLN A 303 -9.23 -18.21 10.06
C GLN A 303 -10.47 -17.51 9.50
N LEU A 304 -11.44 -18.27 9.00
CA LEU A 304 -12.72 -17.76 8.53
C LEU A 304 -13.42 -16.93 9.61
N LEU A 305 -13.57 -17.50 10.80
CA LEU A 305 -14.28 -16.87 11.91
C LEU A 305 -13.60 -15.59 12.37
N LEU A 306 -12.27 -15.56 12.44
CA LEU A 306 -11.50 -14.36 12.81
C LEU A 306 -11.60 -13.25 11.76
N ASN A 307 -11.59 -13.59 10.47
CA ASN A 307 -11.79 -12.62 9.39
C ASN A 307 -13.21 -12.03 9.42
N GLN A 308 -14.22 -12.89 9.61
CA GLN A 308 -15.59 -12.44 9.77
C GLN A 308 -15.76 -11.54 11.00
N PHE A 309 -15.16 -11.91 12.13
CA PHE A 309 -15.21 -11.13 13.35
C PHE A 309 -14.59 -9.74 13.17
N SER A 310 -13.40 -9.67 12.58
CA SER A 310 -12.73 -8.40 12.24
C SER A 310 -13.61 -7.53 11.34
N PHE A 311 -14.25 -8.12 10.32
CA PHE A 311 -15.14 -7.39 9.42
C PHE A 311 -16.39 -6.85 10.12
N LEU A 312 -16.99 -7.62 11.03
CA LEU A 312 -18.13 -7.17 11.83
C LEU A 312 -17.75 -5.97 12.72
N LEU A 313 -16.55 -5.95 13.27
CA LEU A 313 -16.03 -4.81 14.05
C LEU A 313 -15.86 -3.56 13.18
N GLU A 314 -15.29 -3.71 11.98
CA GLU A 314 -15.11 -2.60 11.02
C GLU A 314 -16.43 -1.99 10.59
N THR A 315 -17.42 -2.83 10.33
CA THR A 315 -18.76 -2.41 9.90
C THR A 315 -19.67 -2.04 11.08
N LYS A 316 -19.10 -1.96 12.30
CA LYS A 316 -19.80 -1.61 13.55
C LYS A 316 -21.01 -2.50 13.87
N GLN A 317 -20.99 -3.75 13.43
CA GLN A 317 -22.01 -4.75 13.72
C GLN A 317 -21.69 -5.44 15.07
N TRP A 318 -21.70 -4.67 16.16
CA TRP A 318 -21.23 -5.09 17.48
C TRP A 318 -21.95 -6.31 18.03
N SER A 319 -23.29 -6.35 17.94
CA SER A 319 -24.08 -7.47 18.43
C SER A 319 -23.79 -8.79 17.72
N ALA A 320 -23.55 -8.74 16.39
CA ALA A 320 -23.16 -9.92 15.61
C ALA A 320 -21.75 -10.40 15.99
N ALA A 321 -20.84 -9.46 16.26
CA ALA A 321 -19.50 -9.79 16.74
C ALA A 321 -19.56 -10.48 18.12
N VAL A 322 -20.35 -9.95 19.07
CA VAL A 322 -20.56 -10.59 20.39
C VAL A 322 -21.08 -12.01 20.22
N ALA A 323 -22.09 -12.21 19.37
CA ALA A 323 -22.67 -13.54 19.13
C ALA A 323 -21.68 -14.56 18.53
N LEU A 324 -20.68 -14.08 17.78
CA LEU A 324 -19.66 -14.94 17.14
C LEU A 324 -18.53 -15.34 18.13
N SER A 325 -18.29 -14.55 19.18
CA SER A 325 -17.16 -14.72 20.11
C SER A 325 -17.10 -16.10 20.78
N PRO A 326 -18.21 -16.69 21.30
CA PRO A 326 -18.16 -18.02 21.94
C PRO A 326 -17.75 -19.14 20.97
N GLN A 327 -18.15 -19.04 19.71
CA GLN A 327 -17.75 -20.00 18.68
C GLN A 327 -16.26 -19.94 18.41
N ILE A 328 -15.70 -18.72 18.28
CA ILE A 328 -14.26 -18.51 18.09
C ILE A 328 -13.48 -19.10 19.28
N GLN A 329 -13.91 -18.81 20.51
CA GLN A 329 -13.30 -19.33 21.73
C GLN A 329 -13.28 -20.87 21.74
N SER A 330 -14.39 -21.51 21.38
CA SER A 330 -14.49 -22.97 21.29
C SER A 330 -13.54 -23.54 20.24
N GLU A 331 -13.48 -22.94 19.05
CA GLU A 331 -12.58 -23.43 17.98
C GLU A 331 -11.10 -23.23 18.33
N ILE A 332 -10.72 -22.10 18.95
CA ILE A 332 -9.36 -21.87 19.41
C ILE A 332 -8.90 -22.94 20.42
N SER A 333 -9.80 -23.39 21.30
CA SER A 333 -9.49 -24.39 22.31
C SER A 333 -9.15 -25.75 21.74
N LYS A 334 -9.67 -26.07 20.54
CA LYS A 334 -9.44 -27.34 19.83
C LYS A 334 -8.16 -27.37 19.00
N LEU A 335 -7.51 -26.19 18.78
CA LEU A 335 -6.31 -26.12 17.97
C LEU A 335 -5.13 -26.80 18.64
N PRO A 336 -4.40 -27.67 17.92
CA PRO A 336 -3.15 -28.22 18.43
C PRO A 336 -2.11 -27.11 18.60
N PRO A 337 -1.13 -27.30 19.51
CA PRO A 337 -0.01 -26.38 19.63
C PRO A 337 0.69 -26.17 18.29
N SER A 338 0.60 -24.95 17.78
CA SER A 338 1.19 -24.54 16.51
C SER A 338 1.32 -23.02 16.46
N ARG A 339 2.17 -22.56 15.57
CA ARG A 339 2.29 -21.12 15.29
C ARG A 339 0.93 -20.47 14.98
N MET A 340 0.13 -21.11 14.14
CA MET A 340 -1.21 -20.63 13.78
C MET A 340 -2.11 -20.48 15.03
N ALA A 341 -2.07 -21.44 15.97
CA ALA A 341 -2.85 -21.35 17.20
C ALA A 341 -2.43 -20.17 18.09
N VAL A 342 -1.14 -19.82 18.11
CA VAL A 342 -0.63 -18.63 18.83
C VAL A 342 -1.22 -17.36 18.22
N TYR A 343 -1.12 -17.19 16.88
CA TYR A 343 -1.64 -16.00 16.21
C TYR A 343 -3.15 -15.90 16.26
N ALA A 344 -3.87 -17.02 16.19
CA ALA A 344 -5.33 -17.03 16.37
C ALA A 344 -5.73 -16.46 17.74
N ARG A 345 -5.02 -16.84 18.81
CA ARG A 345 -5.27 -16.27 20.15
C ARG A 345 -4.97 -14.78 20.23
N ILE A 346 -3.85 -14.35 19.64
CA ILE A 346 -3.45 -12.93 19.65
C ILE A 346 -4.49 -12.09 18.90
N ASN A 347 -4.87 -12.49 17.67
CA ASN A 347 -5.84 -11.76 16.86
C ASN A 347 -7.23 -11.73 17.52
N PHE A 348 -7.65 -12.83 18.12
CA PHE A 348 -8.91 -12.86 18.85
C PHE A 348 -8.88 -11.93 20.05
N ALA A 349 -7.81 -11.94 20.85
CA ALA A 349 -7.64 -11.06 22.00
C ALA A 349 -7.63 -9.57 21.60
N GLN A 350 -6.93 -9.20 20.54
CA GLN A 350 -6.94 -7.83 20.01
C GLN A 350 -8.34 -7.39 19.58
N ASN A 351 -9.06 -8.24 18.85
CA ASN A 351 -10.41 -7.95 18.41
C ASN A 351 -11.40 -7.87 19.58
N LEU A 352 -11.28 -8.74 20.60
CA LEU A 352 -12.07 -8.67 21.82
C LEU A 352 -11.82 -7.37 22.58
N ALA A 353 -10.57 -6.95 22.70
CA ALA A 353 -10.22 -5.68 23.33
C ALA A 353 -10.84 -4.48 22.59
N ARG A 354 -10.78 -4.46 21.25
CA ARG A 354 -11.43 -3.45 20.40
C ARG A 354 -12.95 -3.44 20.60
N LEU A 355 -13.58 -4.61 20.65
CA LEU A 355 -15.02 -4.77 20.90
C LEU A 355 -15.37 -4.18 22.26
N LYS A 356 -14.62 -4.54 23.31
CA LYS A 356 -14.85 -4.07 24.68
C LYS A 356 -14.70 -2.56 24.82
N GLN A 357 -13.78 -1.93 24.12
CA GLN A 357 -13.62 -0.46 24.14
C GLN A 357 -14.81 0.29 23.50
N LYS A 358 -15.51 -0.32 22.56
CA LYS A 358 -16.61 0.30 21.81
C LYS A 358 -17.99 -0.15 22.28
N PHE A 359 -18.08 -1.32 22.90
CA PHE A 359 -19.33 -1.94 23.32
C PHE A 359 -19.15 -2.54 24.73
N THR A 360 -19.78 -1.91 25.71
CA THR A 360 -19.49 -2.15 27.15
C THR A 360 -20.30 -3.26 27.79
N THR A 361 -21.32 -3.81 27.11
CA THR A 361 -22.22 -4.83 27.66
C THR A 361 -21.82 -6.23 27.23
N ASP A 362 -21.84 -7.19 28.15
CA ASP A 362 -21.68 -8.65 27.95
C ASP A 362 -20.49 -9.13 27.10
N THR A 363 -19.37 -8.43 27.22
CA THR A 363 -18.11 -8.84 26.57
C THR A 363 -17.16 -9.50 27.57
N SER A 364 -16.21 -10.28 27.07
CA SER A 364 -15.13 -10.89 27.88
C SER A 364 -14.46 -9.87 28.80
N SER A 365 -14.10 -10.28 30.01
CA SER A 365 -13.36 -9.39 30.92
C SER A 365 -11.95 -9.07 30.40
N TRP A 366 -11.34 -7.97 30.88
CA TRP A 366 -9.95 -7.67 30.56
C TRP A 366 -9.00 -8.79 31.01
N LEU A 367 -9.37 -9.49 32.10
CA LEU A 367 -8.62 -10.64 32.62
C LEU A 367 -8.68 -11.83 31.66
N ASP A 368 -9.86 -12.15 31.09
CA ASP A 368 -9.99 -13.23 30.11
C ASP A 368 -9.15 -12.96 28.85
N ILE A 369 -9.14 -11.70 28.41
CA ILE A 369 -8.32 -11.29 27.25
C ILE A 369 -6.82 -11.41 27.59
N ALA A 370 -6.41 -11.00 28.80
CA ALA A 370 -5.03 -11.16 29.25
C ALA A 370 -4.61 -12.63 29.34
N GLN A 371 -5.49 -13.52 29.82
CA GLN A 371 -5.24 -14.96 29.89
C GLN A 371 -5.06 -15.58 28.50
N LEU A 372 -5.83 -15.15 27.49
CA LEU A 372 -5.64 -15.59 26.09
C LEU A 372 -4.24 -15.23 25.59
N LEU A 373 -3.77 -14.01 25.88
CA LEU A 373 -2.44 -13.54 25.47
C LEU A 373 -1.33 -14.21 26.27
N ALA A 374 -1.51 -14.42 27.58
CA ALA A 374 -0.57 -15.15 28.41
C ALA A 374 -0.37 -16.59 27.91
N LYS A 375 -1.47 -17.26 27.51
CA LYS A 375 -1.42 -18.59 26.89
C LYS A 375 -0.72 -18.56 25.53
N ALA A 376 -0.91 -17.50 24.76
CA ALA A 376 -0.18 -17.32 23.50
C ALA A 376 1.33 -17.16 23.74
N VAL A 377 1.76 -16.42 24.76
CA VAL A 377 3.15 -16.27 25.17
C VAL A 377 3.76 -17.62 25.56
N GLU A 378 3.08 -18.36 26.49
CA GLU A 378 3.53 -19.68 26.94
C GLU A 378 3.71 -20.64 25.76
N GLN A 379 2.73 -20.67 24.85
CA GLN A 379 2.76 -21.56 23.69
C GLN A 379 3.84 -21.16 22.69
N ALA A 380 4.04 -19.86 22.42
CA ALA A 380 5.10 -19.39 21.55
C ALA A 380 6.51 -19.76 22.11
N GLN A 381 6.68 -19.68 23.43
CA GLN A 381 7.91 -20.08 24.11
C GLN A 381 8.14 -21.59 23.98
N SER A 382 7.11 -22.42 24.21
CA SER A 382 7.22 -23.89 24.09
C SER A 382 7.52 -24.34 22.66
N LEU A 383 7.16 -23.55 21.66
CA LEU A 383 7.45 -23.78 20.23
C LEU A 383 8.80 -23.17 19.79
N GLU A 384 9.50 -22.47 20.69
CA GLU A 384 10.72 -21.71 20.42
C GLU A 384 10.56 -20.69 19.28
N ASP A 385 9.30 -20.29 18.98
CA ASP A 385 8.99 -19.28 17.97
C ASP A 385 9.18 -17.86 18.52
N LYS A 386 10.42 -17.37 18.44
CA LYS A 386 10.81 -16.04 18.94
C LYS A 386 9.97 -14.92 18.36
N ARG A 387 9.53 -15.05 17.13
CA ARG A 387 8.70 -14.03 16.49
C ARG A 387 7.29 -13.99 17.08
N ALA A 388 6.66 -15.15 17.21
CA ALA A 388 5.36 -15.27 17.86
C ALA A 388 5.44 -14.87 19.36
N GLU A 389 6.55 -15.18 20.03
CA GLU A 389 6.81 -14.76 21.41
C GLU A 389 6.87 -13.24 21.55
N SER A 390 7.63 -12.55 20.68
CA SER A 390 7.70 -11.10 20.65
C SER A 390 6.31 -10.48 20.43
N TYR A 391 5.57 -10.99 19.44
CA TYR A 391 4.25 -10.47 19.11
C TYR A 391 3.24 -10.67 20.23
N ALA A 392 3.23 -11.84 20.86
CA ALA A 392 2.36 -12.13 22.00
C ALA A 392 2.68 -11.24 23.23
N LYS A 393 3.97 -11.08 23.58
CA LYS A 393 4.42 -10.23 24.70
C LYS A 393 4.10 -8.76 24.45
N GLY A 394 4.40 -8.25 23.25
CA GLY A 394 4.12 -6.86 22.90
C GLY A 394 2.62 -6.55 22.90
N THR A 395 1.79 -7.48 22.40
CA THR A 395 0.33 -7.34 22.46
C THR A 395 -0.21 -7.41 23.90
N LEU A 396 0.37 -8.25 24.76
CA LEU A 396 0.01 -8.26 26.19
C LEU A 396 0.43 -6.94 26.86
N GLY A 397 1.60 -6.40 26.51
CA GLY A 397 2.04 -5.08 26.95
C GLY A 397 1.08 -3.98 26.49
N TRP A 398 0.59 -4.04 25.24
CA TRP A 398 -0.45 -3.13 24.73
C TRP A 398 -1.75 -3.25 25.54
N LEU A 399 -2.18 -4.46 25.89
CA LEU A 399 -3.37 -4.66 26.71
C LEU A 399 -3.20 -3.99 28.11
N TYR A 400 -2.02 -4.12 28.71
CA TYR A 400 -1.70 -3.49 29.99
C TYR A 400 -1.61 -1.96 29.88
N GLU A 401 -1.14 -1.42 28.75
CA GLU A 401 -1.24 0.01 28.43
C GLU A 401 -2.70 0.47 28.45
N GLN A 402 -3.61 -0.26 27.79
CA GLN A 402 -5.04 0.07 27.73
C GLN A 402 -5.75 -0.02 29.09
N THR A 403 -5.23 -0.82 30.00
CA THR A 403 -5.78 -1.01 31.36
C THR A 403 -5.05 -0.20 32.43
N GLY A 404 -4.10 0.68 32.07
CA GLY A 404 -3.39 1.60 32.94
C GLY A 404 -2.26 0.96 33.78
N GLN A 405 -1.87 -0.26 33.47
CA GLN A 405 -0.77 -0.98 34.15
C GLN A 405 0.58 -0.64 33.44
N PHE A 406 0.95 0.65 33.49
CA PHE A 406 2.05 1.19 32.65
C PHE A 406 3.42 0.60 32.92
N THR A 407 3.71 0.16 34.15
CA THR A 407 5.00 -0.44 34.49
C THR A 407 5.15 -1.82 33.84
N ASP A 408 4.13 -2.66 33.94
CA ASP A 408 4.14 -4.00 33.37
C ASP A 408 4.05 -3.93 31.83
N ALA A 409 3.25 -2.96 31.31
CA ALA A 409 3.20 -2.66 29.89
C ALA A 409 4.60 -2.35 29.34
N LYS A 410 5.35 -1.46 30.01
CA LYS A 410 6.71 -1.10 29.60
C LYS A 410 7.64 -2.32 29.62
N ASN A 411 7.67 -3.07 30.71
CA ASN A 411 8.54 -4.24 30.86
C ASN A 411 8.27 -5.31 29.79
N LEU A 412 7.01 -5.57 29.46
CA LEU A 412 6.63 -6.54 28.42
C LEU A 412 7.00 -6.03 27.04
N THR A 413 6.79 -4.73 26.78
CA THR A 413 7.11 -4.12 25.49
C THR A 413 8.63 -4.08 25.23
N GLU A 414 9.43 -3.76 26.26
CA GLU A 414 10.90 -3.80 26.17
C GLU A 414 11.41 -5.21 25.86
N LYS A 415 10.85 -6.24 26.52
CA LYS A 415 11.17 -7.65 26.21
C LYS A 415 10.75 -8.03 24.79
N ALA A 416 9.58 -7.58 24.34
CA ALA A 416 9.10 -7.84 22.99
C ALA A 416 9.99 -7.18 21.95
N LEU A 417 10.41 -5.92 22.16
CA LEU A 417 11.31 -5.19 21.29
C LEU A 417 12.70 -5.86 21.22
N PHE A 418 13.26 -6.24 22.37
CA PHE A 418 14.54 -6.95 22.42
C PHE A 418 14.50 -8.25 21.60
N ILE A 419 13.43 -9.05 21.73
CA ILE A 419 13.26 -10.26 20.93
C ILE A 419 13.14 -9.93 19.45
N ALA A 420 12.31 -8.94 19.07
CA ALA A 420 12.13 -8.53 17.67
C ALA A 420 13.45 -8.08 17.04
N GLN A 421 14.26 -7.31 17.77
CA GLN A 421 15.58 -6.86 17.32
C GLN A 421 16.57 -8.03 17.16
N SER A 422 16.56 -9.00 18.11
CA SER A 422 17.47 -10.16 18.06
C SER A 422 17.24 -11.08 16.84
N ILE A 423 16.04 -11.04 16.26
CA ILE A 423 15.66 -11.80 15.06
C ILE A 423 15.43 -10.90 13.84
N GLU A 424 15.81 -9.62 13.94
CA GLU A 424 15.70 -8.61 12.88
C GLU A 424 14.28 -8.44 12.32
N ALA A 425 13.26 -8.65 13.18
CA ALA A 425 11.85 -8.53 12.84
C ALA A 425 11.35 -7.08 13.00
N SER A 426 11.84 -6.16 12.16
CA SER A 426 11.52 -4.71 12.21
C SER A 426 10.06 -4.41 11.94
N ASP A 427 9.34 -5.28 11.20
CA ASP A 427 7.90 -5.14 10.92
C ASP A 427 7.01 -5.30 12.17
N ILE A 428 7.50 -5.96 13.21
CA ILE A 428 6.90 -5.94 14.54
C ILE A 428 7.65 -5.00 15.48
N GLY A 429 8.95 -4.80 15.26
CA GLY A 429 9.80 -3.94 16.10
C GLY A 429 9.27 -2.51 16.17
N TYR A 430 8.85 -1.89 15.04
CA TYR A 430 8.32 -0.53 15.03
C TYR A 430 7.08 -0.37 15.92
N GLN A 431 6.26 -1.41 16.06
CA GLN A 431 5.06 -1.36 16.91
C GLN A 431 5.45 -1.24 18.38
N TRP A 432 6.51 -1.92 18.79
CA TRP A 432 7.02 -1.86 20.18
C TRP A 432 7.79 -0.58 20.43
N GLU A 433 8.52 -0.06 19.45
CA GLU A 433 9.13 1.27 19.48
C GLU A 433 8.05 2.35 19.67
N TRP A 434 6.99 2.32 18.87
CA TRP A 434 5.84 3.21 18.99
C TRP A 434 5.15 3.09 20.34
N GLN A 435 4.88 1.89 20.82
CA GLN A 435 4.25 1.63 22.13
C GLN A 435 5.10 2.17 23.28
N LEU A 436 6.43 1.99 23.24
CA LEU A 436 7.34 2.59 24.22
C LEU A 436 7.30 4.12 24.17
N GLY A 437 7.21 4.70 22.98
CA GLY A 437 7.01 6.14 22.80
C GLY A 437 5.77 6.65 23.53
N ARG A 438 4.59 5.98 23.38
CA ARG A 438 3.36 6.33 24.08
C ARG A 438 3.48 6.18 25.60
N LEU A 439 4.06 5.09 26.08
CA LEU A 439 4.26 4.82 27.51
C LEU A 439 5.16 5.87 28.16
N LEU A 440 6.20 6.32 27.47
CA LEU A 440 7.10 7.38 27.93
C LEU A 440 6.44 8.76 27.90
N LYS A 441 5.65 9.08 26.84
CA LYS A 441 4.82 10.27 26.76
C LYS A 441 3.89 10.36 27.99
N THR A 442 3.21 9.27 28.33
CA THR A 442 2.33 9.21 29.50
C THR A 442 3.07 9.42 30.84
N LYS A 443 4.33 9.02 30.92
CA LYS A 443 5.19 9.26 32.09
C LYS A 443 5.79 10.67 32.14
N GLY A 444 5.63 11.49 31.10
CA GLY A 444 6.20 12.83 31.00
C GLY A 444 7.66 12.87 30.51
N ASP A 445 8.24 11.73 30.12
CA ASP A 445 9.58 11.69 29.55
C ASP A 445 9.54 11.98 28.03
N THR A 446 9.30 13.28 27.73
CA THR A 446 9.10 13.76 26.37
C THR A 446 10.33 13.49 25.47
N LYS A 447 11.54 13.64 26.02
CA LYS A 447 12.78 13.47 25.24
C LYS A 447 12.96 12.02 24.76
N LEU A 448 12.77 11.06 25.67
CA LEU A 448 12.84 9.64 25.32
C LEU A 448 11.66 9.22 24.42
N ALA A 449 10.47 9.76 24.67
CA ALA A 449 9.32 9.52 23.81
C ALA A 449 9.61 9.94 22.35
N ILE A 450 10.11 11.17 22.12
CA ILE A 450 10.52 11.63 20.77
C ILE A 450 11.53 10.68 20.14
N SER A 451 12.50 10.18 20.93
CA SER A 451 13.51 9.24 20.42
C SER A 451 12.89 7.93 19.93
N TYR A 452 11.97 7.31 20.70
CA TYR A 452 11.32 6.06 20.32
C TYR A 452 10.35 6.24 19.14
N TYR A 453 9.57 7.32 19.11
CA TYR A 453 8.73 7.63 17.95
C TYR A 453 9.56 7.85 16.67
N SER A 454 10.67 8.57 16.78
CA SER A 454 11.59 8.81 15.66
C SER A 454 12.21 7.51 15.16
N GLN A 455 12.54 6.58 16.08
CA GLN A 455 13.05 5.26 15.73
C GLN A 455 11.96 4.43 15.03
N ALA A 456 10.72 4.43 15.53
CA ALA A 456 9.60 3.75 14.91
C ALA A 456 9.36 4.23 13.46
N ILE A 457 9.42 5.55 13.22
CA ILE A 457 9.30 6.12 11.87
C ILE A 457 10.46 5.69 10.99
N LYS A 458 11.69 5.71 11.50
CA LYS A 458 12.86 5.25 10.75
C LYS A 458 12.74 3.77 10.37
N THR A 459 12.27 2.95 11.29
CA THR A 459 11.98 1.53 11.04
C THR A 459 10.89 1.38 9.99
N LEU A 460 9.78 2.12 10.10
CA LEU A 460 8.70 2.15 9.10
C LEU A 460 9.20 2.58 7.71
N GLN A 461 10.06 3.59 7.63
CA GLN A 461 10.64 4.03 6.35
C GLN A 461 11.54 2.98 5.71
N SER A 462 12.29 2.19 6.52
CA SER A 462 13.07 1.08 6.01
C SER A 462 12.21 -0.07 5.48
N LEU A 463 10.98 -0.22 6.00
CA LEU A 463 10.00 -1.22 5.62
C LEU A 463 9.06 -0.76 4.51
N ARG A 464 9.15 0.50 4.08
CA ARG A 464 8.14 1.17 3.27
C ARG A 464 7.80 0.45 1.97
N SER A 465 8.82 -0.07 1.27
CA SER A 465 8.64 -0.91 0.08
C SER A 465 7.87 -2.20 0.39
N ASP A 466 8.07 -2.71 1.57
CA ASP A 466 7.67 -4.03 1.99
C ASP A 466 6.28 -4.01 2.64
N LEU A 467 5.94 -2.93 3.35
CA LEU A 467 4.62 -2.75 3.98
C LEU A 467 3.50 -2.59 2.94
N VAL A 468 3.75 -1.88 1.85
CA VAL A 468 2.80 -1.76 0.73
C VAL A 468 2.63 -3.10 0.01
N ALA A 469 3.70 -3.91 0.01
CA ALA A 469 3.75 -5.20 -0.65
C ALA A 469 2.97 -6.30 0.07
N ILE A 470 2.92 -6.26 1.38
CA ILE A 470 2.53 -7.41 2.20
C ILE A 470 1.01 -7.52 2.39
N ASN A 471 0.24 -6.41 2.32
CA ASN A 471 -1.17 -6.50 2.71
C ASN A 471 -2.09 -5.46 2.06
N PRO A 472 -3.12 -5.86 1.30
CA PRO A 472 -4.22 -4.98 0.94
C PRO A 472 -5.07 -4.55 2.15
N GLU A 473 -5.07 -5.32 3.24
CA GLU A 473 -5.61 -4.88 4.54
C GLU A 473 -4.81 -3.73 5.14
N ILE A 474 -3.55 -3.51 4.75
CA ILE A 474 -2.76 -2.32 5.14
C ILE A 474 -3.41 -1.00 4.73
N GLN A 475 -4.25 -0.94 3.71
CA GLN A 475 -5.02 0.29 3.47
C GLN A 475 -5.89 0.68 4.67
N PHE A 476 -6.46 -0.29 5.37
CA PHE A 476 -7.19 -0.05 6.62
C PHE A 476 -6.22 0.12 7.80
N SER A 477 -5.16 -0.66 7.86
CA SER A 477 -4.17 -0.59 8.93
C SER A 477 -3.20 0.58 8.79
N PHE A 478 -2.98 1.16 7.60
CA PHE A 478 -2.19 2.38 7.45
C PHE A 478 -2.74 3.50 8.32
N ARG A 479 -4.07 3.70 8.31
CA ARG A 479 -4.74 4.68 9.17
C ARG A 479 -4.64 4.37 10.65
N GLU A 480 -4.65 3.11 11.03
CA GLU A 480 -4.69 2.69 12.43
C GLU A 480 -3.29 2.45 13.01
N ASN A 481 -2.34 2.00 12.18
CA ASN A 481 -1.06 1.49 12.64
C ASN A 481 0.16 2.25 12.12
N VAL A 482 0.03 3.03 11.04
CA VAL A 482 1.15 3.76 10.44
C VAL A 482 0.98 5.28 10.58
N GLU A 483 -0.12 5.83 10.09
CA GLU A 483 -0.40 7.27 10.16
C GLU A 483 -0.32 7.83 11.59
N PRO A 484 -0.84 7.15 12.64
CA PRO A 484 -0.76 7.65 14.01
C PRO A 484 0.67 7.83 14.52
N VAL A 485 1.60 6.96 14.13
CA VAL A 485 3.01 7.07 14.56
C VAL A 485 3.61 8.42 14.17
N TYR A 486 3.36 8.84 12.92
CA TYR A 486 3.82 10.13 12.41
C TYR A 486 3.12 11.29 13.11
N ARG A 487 1.78 11.23 13.24
CA ARG A 487 0.99 12.32 13.82
C ARG A 487 1.26 12.53 15.30
N GLU A 488 1.41 11.46 16.08
CA GLU A 488 1.74 11.52 17.51
C GLU A 488 3.14 12.11 17.74
N LEU A 489 4.11 11.81 16.86
CA LEU A 489 5.42 12.46 16.93
C LEU A 489 5.33 13.95 16.60
N VAL A 490 4.59 14.35 15.56
CA VAL A 490 4.41 15.77 15.21
C VAL A 490 3.73 16.52 16.34
N GLU A 491 2.67 15.95 16.91
CA GLU A 491 1.98 16.52 18.08
C GLU A 491 2.96 16.77 19.25
N LEU A 492 3.83 15.78 19.54
CA LEU A 492 4.81 15.87 20.61
C LEU A 492 5.93 16.92 20.32
N LEU A 493 6.36 17.01 19.06
CA LEU A 493 7.37 18.00 18.64
C LEU A 493 6.85 19.44 18.68
N LEU A 494 5.54 19.63 18.37
CA LEU A 494 4.87 20.93 18.36
C LEU A 494 4.19 21.26 19.71
N GLN A 495 4.42 20.45 20.74
CA GLN A 495 3.94 20.74 22.09
C GLN A 495 4.85 21.76 22.77
N ALA A 496 4.38 23.00 22.87
CA ALA A 496 5.11 24.05 23.59
C ALA A 496 5.12 23.75 25.08
N GLY A 497 6.26 23.77 25.70
CA GLY A 497 6.42 23.73 27.17
C GLY A 497 6.16 25.10 27.80
N GLY A 498 4.89 25.48 28.00
CA GLY A 498 4.55 26.79 28.57
C GLY A 498 4.78 27.96 27.61
N ASN A 499 5.23 29.13 28.12
CA ASN A 499 5.45 30.36 27.34
C ASN A 499 6.77 30.38 26.54
N THR A 500 7.38 29.24 26.25
CA THR A 500 8.66 29.15 25.53
C THR A 500 8.42 28.91 24.03
N GLU A 501 9.16 29.67 23.20
CA GLU A 501 9.23 29.39 21.76
C GLU A 501 9.67 27.95 21.51
N LEU A 502 9.08 27.34 20.47
CA LEU A 502 9.46 25.98 20.07
C LEU A 502 10.92 25.94 19.59
N PRO A 503 11.69 24.91 19.98
CA PRO A 503 13.05 24.76 19.46
C PRO A 503 13.06 24.65 17.92
N PRO A 504 13.92 25.39 17.22
CA PRO A 504 14.00 25.35 15.75
C PRO A 504 14.17 23.94 15.18
N ASP A 505 14.90 23.07 15.87
CA ASP A 505 15.10 21.68 15.47
C ASP A 505 13.82 20.87 15.53
N ASN A 506 12.94 21.14 16.50
CA ASN A 506 11.62 20.48 16.60
C ASN A 506 10.73 20.87 15.41
N LEU A 507 10.71 22.14 15.02
CA LEU A 507 9.95 22.62 13.86
C LEU A 507 10.45 21.96 12.56
N LYS A 508 11.78 21.91 12.39
CA LYS A 508 12.40 21.24 11.24
C LYS A 508 12.07 19.74 11.23
N GLN A 509 12.15 19.08 12.37
CA GLN A 509 11.81 17.66 12.49
C GLN A 509 10.32 17.41 12.23
N ALA A 510 9.41 18.23 12.77
CA ALA A 510 7.97 18.11 12.54
C ALA A 510 7.62 18.25 11.04
N ARG A 511 8.18 19.24 10.35
CA ARG A 511 8.06 19.42 8.91
C ARG A 511 8.53 18.17 8.15
N ASN A 512 9.72 17.65 8.47
CA ASN A 512 10.27 16.48 7.80
C ASN A 512 9.42 15.23 8.04
N VAL A 513 8.82 15.08 9.22
CA VAL A 513 7.90 13.98 9.57
C VAL A 513 6.60 14.06 8.76
N ILE A 514 6.03 15.27 8.59
CA ILE A 514 4.84 15.48 7.75
C ILE A 514 5.14 15.18 6.27
N GLU A 515 6.26 15.63 5.73
CA GLU A 515 6.69 15.28 4.37
C GLU A 515 6.83 13.75 4.20
N SER A 516 7.41 13.09 5.19
CA SER A 516 7.55 11.62 5.18
C SER A 516 6.20 10.90 5.27
N LEU A 517 5.23 11.43 6.02
CA LEU A 517 3.87 10.92 6.06
C LEU A 517 3.19 11.04 4.69
N GLN A 518 3.31 12.18 4.03
CA GLN A 518 2.74 12.39 2.69
C GLN A 518 3.33 11.43 1.65
N LEU A 519 4.63 11.19 1.70
CA LEU A 519 5.27 10.18 0.88
C LEU A 519 4.70 8.78 1.16
N ALA A 520 4.54 8.41 2.43
CA ALA A 520 3.98 7.12 2.82
C ALA A 520 2.50 6.98 2.38
N GLU A 521 1.71 8.06 2.44
CA GLU A 521 0.33 8.08 1.93
C GLU A 521 0.27 7.87 0.41
N LEU A 522 1.18 8.49 -0.36
CA LEU A 522 1.26 8.32 -1.81
C LEU A 522 1.69 6.90 -2.19
N ASP A 523 2.69 6.31 -1.51
CA ASP A 523 3.08 4.92 -1.75
C ASP A 523 1.92 3.96 -1.46
N ASN A 524 1.19 4.19 -0.36
CA ASN A 524 0.01 3.42 -0.03
C ASN A 524 -1.11 3.58 -1.09
N PHE A 525 -1.29 4.78 -1.63
CA PHE A 525 -2.26 5.05 -2.71
C PHE A 525 -1.92 4.26 -3.98
N PHE A 526 -0.66 4.26 -4.39
CA PHE A 526 -0.23 3.54 -5.61
C PHE A 526 0.04 2.06 -5.40
N ARG A 527 0.07 1.59 -4.15
CA ARG A 527 0.45 0.21 -3.81
C ARG A 527 1.78 -0.23 -4.46
N GLN A 528 2.69 0.72 -4.65
CA GLN A 528 4.02 0.50 -5.21
C GLN A 528 5.02 1.42 -4.51
N ALA A 529 6.07 0.87 -3.97
CA ALA A 529 7.16 1.62 -3.39
C ALA A 529 8.13 2.06 -4.49
N CYS A 530 7.96 3.26 -5.00
CA CYS A 530 8.86 3.80 -6.04
C CYS A 530 9.12 5.29 -5.89
N LEU A 531 8.56 5.95 -4.87
CA LEU A 531 8.78 7.38 -4.68
C LEU A 531 10.04 7.57 -3.82
N THR A 532 11.12 7.96 -4.44
CA THR A 532 12.34 8.38 -3.74
C THR A 532 12.38 9.90 -3.69
N ALA A 533 12.79 10.46 -2.55
CA ALA A 533 13.10 11.87 -2.43
C ALA A 533 14.18 12.24 -3.47
N LYS A 534 13.89 13.24 -4.31
CA LYS A 534 14.78 13.69 -5.40
C LYS A 534 15.67 14.86 -4.96
N VAL A 535 15.16 15.70 -4.07
CA VAL A 535 15.81 16.94 -3.64
C VAL A 535 15.60 17.15 -2.14
N GLU A 536 16.54 17.82 -1.49
CA GLU A 536 16.36 18.25 -0.11
C GLU A 536 15.40 19.43 -0.02
N ILE A 537 14.53 19.45 0.98
CA ILE A 537 13.44 20.42 1.15
C ILE A 537 13.98 21.86 1.19
N ASP A 538 15.08 22.08 1.88
CA ASP A 538 15.63 23.42 2.06
C ASP A 538 16.19 23.99 0.74
N GLN A 539 16.69 23.14 -0.17
CA GLN A 539 17.13 23.55 -1.51
C GLN A 539 15.98 24.06 -2.38
N VAL A 540 14.80 23.42 -2.27
CA VAL A 540 13.61 23.85 -3.02
C VAL A 540 13.17 25.24 -2.60
N ALA A 541 13.19 25.53 -1.30
CA ALA A 541 12.78 26.82 -0.76
C ALA A 541 13.76 27.98 -1.11
N GLU A 542 15.00 27.66 -1.51
CA GLU A 542 16.01 28.63 -1.93
C GLU A 542 15.88 29.05 -3.40
N LEU A 543 15.15 28.29 -4.22
CA LEU A 543 15.07 28.53 -5.67
C LEU A 543 14.13 29.67 -6.05
N ASP A 544 13.16 30.03 -5.19
CA ASP A 544 12.22 31.13 -5.42
C ASP A 544 12.23 32.11 -4.24
N GLN A 545 12.85 33.24 -4.43
CA GLN A 545 12.96 34.32 -3.43
C GLN A 545 11.62 35.07 -3.19
N THR A 546 10.55 34.67 -3.84
CA THR A 546 9.23 35.28 -3.67
C THR A 546 8.15 34.27 -3.19
N ALA A 547 8.53 33.01 -3.01
CA ALA A 547 7.61 31.97 -2.56
C ALA A 547 7.76 31.68 -1.06
N ALA A 548 6.63 31.64 -0.36
CA ALA A 548 6.54 31.10 0.99
C ALA A 548 5.90 29.72 0.96
N VAL A 549 6.39 28.82 1.83
CA VAL A 549 5.85 27.45 1.95
C VAL A 549 5.12 27.29 3.27
N LEU A 550 3.88 26.87 3.22
CA LEU A 550 3.00 26.66 4.36
C LEU A 550 2.70 25.17 4.56
N TYR A 551 2.90 24.69 5.79
CA TYR A 551 2.57 23.34 6.24
C TYR A 551 1.45 23.42 7.28
N PRO A 552 0.19 23.54 6.88
CA PRO A 552 -0.93 23.46 7.82
C PRO A 552 -1.14 21.99 8.26
N ILE A 553 -1.19 21.76 9.57
CA ILE A 553 -1.23 20.45 10.21
C ILE A 553 -2.44 20.37 11.13
N ILE A 554 -3.35 19.44 10.90
CA ILE A 554 -4.53 19.23 11.73
C ILE A 554 -4.17 18.27 12.87
N LEU A 555 -4.08 18.80 14.10
CA LEU A 555 -3.94 18.02 15.33
C LEU A 555 -5.31 17.85 16.03
N PRO A 556 -5.44 16.95 17.02
CA PRO A 556 -6.73 16.65 17.64
C PRO A 556 -7.42 17.87 18.28
N ASP A 557 -6.64 18.78 18.86
CA ASP A 557 -7.09 19.91 19.70
C ASP A 557 -6.76 21.29 19.09
N ARG A 558 -5.97 21.36 18.02
CA ARG A 558 -5.51 22.61 17.40
C ARG A 558 -5.11 22.44 15.96
N LEU A 559 -5.01 23.55 15.25
CA LEU A 559 -4.45 23.65 13.90
C LEU A 559 -3.12 24.38 13.97
N GLU A 560 -2.08 23.76 13.43
CA GLU A 560 -0.71 24.31 13.41
C GLU A 560 -0.33 24.69 11.98
N VAL A 561 0.43 25.79 11.83
CA VAL A 561 1.06 26.17 10.56
C VAL A 561 2.55 26.36 10.76
N ILE A 562 3.35 25.56 10.07
CA ILE A 562 4.79 25.77 9.94
C ILE A 562 5.02 26.58 8.66
N LEU A 563 5.63 27.74 8.78
CA LEU A 563 5.89 28.67 7.68
C LEU A 563 7.39 28.76 7.38
N LYS A 564 7.74 28.54 6.12
CA LYS A 564 9.07 28.83 5.56
C LYS A 564 8.98 30.06 4.68
N LEU A 565 9.64 31.12 5.11
CA LEU A 565 9.73 32.37 4.36
C LEU A 565 10.91 32.36 3.38
N PRO A 566 10.81 33.09 2.25
CA PRO A 566 11.91 33.19 1.28
C PRO A 566 13.17 33.82 1.91
N GLY A 567 14.34 33.25 1.60
CA GLY A 567 15.62 33.73 2.10
C GLY A 567 15.88 33.53 3.60
N GLN A 568 14.91 33.15 4.41
CA GLN A 568 15.09 32.91 5.84
C GLN A 568 15.49 31.46 6.13
N LYS A 569 16.45 31.23 7.04
CA LYS A 569 16.88 29.88 7.45
C LYS A 569 15.91 29.26 8.46
N ASN A 570 15.36 30.07 9.35
CA ASN A 570 14.48 29.61 10.42
C ASN A 570 13.04 29.44 9.92
N LEU A 571 12.34 28.44 10.46
CA LEU A 571 10.92 28.25 10.29
C LEU A 571 10.17 29.10 11.32
N LYS A 572 9.02 29.64 10.94
CA LYS A 572 8.06 30.25 11.86
C LYS A 572 6.94 29.27 12.17
N HIS A 573 6.25 29.52 13.26
CA HIS A 573 5.21 28.64 13.75
C HIS A 573 4.02 29.45 14.28
N TYR A 574 2.82 29.02 13.88
CA TYR A 574 1.55 29.61 14.31
C TYR A 574 0.60 28.49 14.72
N ALA A 575 -0.15 28.72 15.79
CA ALA A 575 -1.13 27.76 16.29
C ALA A 575 -2.50 28.44 16.48
N THR A 576 -3.54 27.77 16.02
CA THR A 576 -4.93 28.15 16.26
C THR A 576 -5.61 27.06 17.09
N ASN A 577 -6.11 27.43 18.29
CA ASN A 577 -6.79 26.49 19.18
C ASN A 577 -8.19 26.19 18.61
N ILE A 578 -8.30 25.09 17.88
CA ILE A 578 -9.54 24.60 17.28
C ILE A 578 -9.50 23.09 17.15
N VAL A 579 -10.55 22.42 17.58
CA VAL A 579 -10.62 20.96 17.54
C VAL A 579 -10.75 20.43 16.10
N LYS A 580 -10.09 19.33 15.81
CA LYS A 580 -10.08 18.65 14.51
C LYS A 580 -11.47 18.50 13.90
N LEU A 581 -12.47 18.12 14.71
CA LEU A 581 -13.85 17.92 14.24
C LEU A 581 -14.46 19.19 13.66
N GLU A 582 -14.20 20.35 14.28
CA GLU A 582 -14.69 21.65 13.79
C GLU A 582 -13.99 22.05 12.50
N VAL A 583 -12.68 21.84 12.41
CA VAL A 583 -11.92 22.05 11.16
C VAL A 583 -12.49 21.21 10.04
N GLU A 584 -12.58 19.88 10.22
CA GLU A 584 -13.08 18.96 9.19
C GLU A 584 -14.54 19.25 8.78
N SER A 585 -15.40 19.59 9.74
CA SER A 585 -16.80 19.98 9.47
C SER A 585 -16.88 21.26 8.65
N THR A 586 -16.10 22.29 9.01
CA THR A 586 -16.08 23.58 8.26
C THR A 586 -15.56 23.39 6.83
N LEU A 587 -14.50 22.59 6.65
CA LEU A 587 -13.95 22.29 5.32
C LEU A 587 -14.93 21.49 4.46
N SER A 588 -15.67 20.53 5.05
CA SER A 588 -16.72 19.78 4.34
C SER A 588 -17.85 20.69 3.89
N GLN A 589 -18.35 21.56 4.79
CA GLN A 589 -19.37 22.53 4.45
C GLN A 589 -18.90 23.51 3.37
N LEU A 590 -17.67 24.00 3.45
CA LEU A 590 -17.11 24.88 2.43
C LEU A 590 -17.09 24.20 1.07
N ARG A 591 -16.61 22.97 0.99
CA ARG A 591 -16.57 22.19 -0.25
C ARG A 591 -17.97 21.96 -0.84
N GLU A 592 -18.95 21.60 -0.01
CA GLU A 592 -20.32 21.38 -0.46
C GLU A 592 -20.95 22.65 -0.99
N ASN A 593 -20.77 23.78 -0.28
CA ASN A 593 -21.39 25.03 -0.65
C ASN A 593 -20.72 25.72 -1.85
N ILE A 594 -19.41 25.60 -2.04
CA ILE A 594 -18.66 26.29 -3.11
C ILE A 594 -19.12 25.86 -4.51
N THR A 595 -19.67 24.65 -4.63
CA THR A 595 -20.22 24.13 -5.89
C THR A 595 -21.69 24.51 -6.14
N GLN A 596 -22.35 25.15 -5.17
CA GLN A 596 -23.76 25.51 -5.27
C GLN A 596 -23.97 26.95 -5.74
N PRO A 597 -24.92 27.21 -6.67
CA PRO A 597 -25.09 28.56 -7.26
C PRO A 597 -25.54 29.63 -6.29
N HIS A 598 -26.22 29.29 -5.20
CA HIS A 598 -26.91 30.24 -4.33
C HIS A 598 -26.29 30.48 -2.96
N THR A 599 -25.08 29.95 -2.72
CA THR A 599 -24.45 29.91 -1.40
C THR A 599 -23.29 30.88 -1.23
N GLN A 600 -23.14 31.90 -2.08
CA GLN A 600 -21.96 32.77 -2.10
C GLN A 600 -21.65 33.42 -0.72
N ARG A 601 -22.64 33.91 0.02
CA ARG A 601 -22.43 34.48 1.37
C ARG A 601 -21.90 33.40 2.36
N MET A 602 -22.47 32.21 2.27
CA MET A 602 -22.00 31.06 3.10
C MET A 602 -20.57 30.69 2.74
N VAL A 603 -20.25 30.60 1.46
CA VAL A 603 -18.87 30.34 0.97
C VAL A 603 -17.91 31.39 1.51
N GLN A 604 -18.25 32.71 1.40
CA GLN A 604 -17.40 33.77 1.94
C GLN A 604 -17.23 33.67 3.45
N SER A 605 -18.28 33.37 4.21
CA SER A 605 -18.22 33.19 5.66
C SER A 605 -17.34 32.01 6.05
N LEU A 606 -17.51 30.83 5.40
CA LEU A 606 -16.72 29.63 5.67
C LEU A 606 -15.26 29.80 5.22
N SER A 607 -15.04 30.40 4.04
CA SER A 607 -13.71 30.73 3.54
C SER A 607 -12.98 31.73 4.45
N GLY A 608 -13.74 32.71 5.02
CA GLY A 608 -13.20 33.65 5.98
C GLY A 608 -12.71 32.98 7.26
N ARG A 609 -13.50 32.06 7.80
CA ARG A 609 -13.08 31.28 8.98
C ARG A 609 -11.77 30.50 8.71
N VAL A 610 -11.68 29.84 7.56
CA VAL A 610 -10.46 29.08 7.19
C VAL A 610 -9.29 30.04 6.95
N TYR A 611 -9.53 31.23 6.37
CA TYR A 611 -8.52 32.27 6.21
C TYR A 611 -7.99 32.73 7.57
N ASP A 612 -8.88 32.98 8.54
CA ASP A 612 -8.51 33.41 9.88
C ASP A 612 -7.67 32.38 10.64
N TRP A 613 -7.84 31.09 10.32
CA TRP A 613 -7.05 30.02 10.93
C TRP A 613 -5.69 29.81 10.29
N LEU A 614 -5.59 29.98 8.96
CA LEU A 614 -4.43 29.56 8.17
C LEU A 614 -3.55 30.72 7.73
N ILE A 615 -4.11 31.90 7.49
CA ILE A 615 -3.39 33.00 6.82
C ILE A 615 -3.31 34.24 7.69
N ARG A 616 -4.37 34.55 8.45
CA ARG A 616 -4.39 35.75 9.28
C ARG A 616 -3.23 35.85 10.27
N PRO A 617 -2.82 34.78 10.94
CA PRO A 617 -1.71 34.85 11.91
C PRO A 617 -0.37 35.22 11.27
N GLU A 618 -0.11 34.78 10.05
CA GLU A 618 1.14 35.04 9.32
C GLU A 618 1.10 36.17 8.30
N GLU A 619 -0.02 36.87 8.18
CA GLU A 619 -0.24 37.89 7.14
C GLU A 619 0.81 39.01 7.19
N ALA A 620 1.21 39.45 8.37
CA ALA A 620 2.25 40.48 8.57
C ALA A 620 3.62 40.00 8.05
N ASP A 621 3.99 38.76 8.34
CA ASP A 621 5.23 38.17 7.91
C ASP A 621 5.29 37.95 6.39
N LEU A 622 4.19 37.53 5.79
CA LEU A 622 4.07 37.40 4.34
C LEU A 622 4.23 38.74 3.62
N ALA A 623 3.63 39.79 4.17
CA ALA A 623 3.72 41.16 3.63
C ALA A 623 5.14 41.76 3.77
N GLU A 624 5.76 41.64 4.94
CA GLU A 624 7.14 42.13 5.22
C GLU A 624 8.15 41.48 4.29
N ASN A 625 8.01 40.19 4.02
CA ASN A 625 8.90 39.45 3.14
C ASN A 625 8.51 39.50 1.66
N LYS A 626 7.56 40.37 1.28
CA LYS A 626 7.13 40.63 -0.11
C LYS A 626 6.81 39.37 -0.87
N VAL A 627 6.15 38.42 -0.20
CA VAL A 627 5.76 37.14 -0.77
C VAL A 627 4.77 37.36 -1.92
N LYS A 628 4.97 36.66 -3.04
CA LYS A 628 4.07 36.67 -4.21
C LYS A 628 3.39 35.35 -4.43
N THR A 629 4.03 34.25 -4.04
CA THR A 629 3.54 32.89 -4.25
C THR A 629 3.41 32.17 -2.91
N LEU A 630 2.27 31.52 -2.68
CA LEU A 630 2.06 30.63 -1.55
C LEU A 630 2.05 29.18 -2.04
N VAL A 631 2.96 28.38 -1.51
CA VAL A 631 3.04 26.95 -1.79
C VAL A 631 2.53 26.19 -0.56
N PHE A 632 1.42 25.49 -0.72
CA PHE A 632 0.80 24.74 0.37
C PHE A 632 1.15 23.26 0.33
N VAL A 633 1.63 22.74 1.44
CA VAL A 633 1.81 21.30 1.69
C VAL A 633 0.67 20.87 2.62
N LEU A 634 -0.50 20.59 2.03
CA LEU A 634 -1.77 20.43 2.74
C LEU A 634 -1.90 19.08 3.44
N ASP A 635 -2.43 19.09 4.65
CA ASP A 635 -2.73 17.91 5.46
C ASP A 635 -4.23 17.56 5.44
N GLY A 636 -4.54 16.28 5.41
CA GLY A 636 -5.90 15.74 5.64
C GLY A 636 -6.97 16.37 4.76
N ALA A 637 -8.05 16.83 5.38
CA ALA A 637 -9.22 17.42 4.72
C ALA A 637 -8.94 18.75 4.00
N LEU A 638 -7.86 19.45 4.36
CA LEU A 638 -7.45 20.71 3.70
C LEU A 638 -7.14 20.51 2.20
N ARG A 639 -6.70 19.34 1.79
CA ARG A 639 -6.38 19.01 0.40
C ARG A 639 -7.56 19.16 -0.57
N ASN A 640 -8.79 19.10 -0.06
CA ASN A 640 -10.01 19.16 -0.89
C ASN A 640 -10.59 20.57 -1.01
N VAL A 641 -9.94 21.55 -0.41
CA VAL A 641 -10.37 22.95 -0.42
C VAL A 641 -9.46 23.77 -1.32
N PRO A 642 -10.02 24.56 -2.26
CA PRO A 642 -9.21 25.45 -3.09
C PRO A 642 -8.71 26.63 -2.26
N MET A 643 -7.43 26.64 -1.91
CA MET A 643 -6.81 27.73 -1.12
C MET A 643 -7.00 29.08 -1.79
N ALA A 644 -7.10 29.14 -3.11
CA ALA A 644 -7.39 30.36 -3.87
C ALA A 644 -8.67 31.07 -3.42
N SER A 645 -9.67 30.32 -2.92
CA SER A 645 -10.98 30.84 -2.52
C SER A 645 -11.06 31.31 -1.07
N LEU A 646 -10.00 31.25 -0.30
CA LEU A 646 -9.96 31.80 1.05
C LEU A 646 -10.22 33.31 1.01
N TYR A 647 -10.99 33.87 1.96
CA TYR A 647 -11.51 35.23 1.90
C TYR A 647 -11.14 36.01 3.16
N ASP A 648 -10.50 37.17 3.02
CA ASP A 648 -10.01 37.98 4.16
C ASP A 648 -11.08 38.93 4.76
N GLY A 649 -12.29 38.94 4.20
CA GLY A 649 -13.38 39.86 4.48
C GLY A 649 -13.54 40.94 3.41
N LYS A 650 -12.59 41.13 2.50
CA LYS A 650 -12.59 42.12 1.42
C LYS A 650 -12.31 41.48 0.05
N GLN A 651 -11.33 40.60 -0.02
CA GLN A 651 -10.87 39.98 -1.27
C GLN A 651 -10.47 38.54 -1.06
N TYR A 652 -10.42 37.77 -2.14
CA TYR A 652 -9.95 36.39 -2.11
C TYR A 652 -8.42 36.30 -2.04
N LEU A 653 -7.90 35.21 -1.49
CA LEU A 653 -6.45 34.98 -1.38
C LEU A 653 -5.75 35.02 -2.74
N LEU A 654 -6.45 34.53 -3.79
CA LEU A 654 -6.02 34.63 -5.20
C LEU A 654 -5.72 36.06 -5.64
N GLU A 655 -6.42 37.08 -5.13
CA GLU A 655 -6.20 38.48 -5.50
C GLU A 655 -4.88 39.01 -4.94
N LYS A 656 -4.36 38.39 -3.87
CA LYS A 656 -3.09 38.76 -3.22
C LYS A 656 -1.90 37.94 -3.74
N TYR A 657 -2.08 36.61 -3.90
CA TYR A 657 -0.99 35.67 -4.11
C TYR A 657 -1.27 34.68 -5.26
N ALA A 658 -0.21 34.27 -5.96
CA ALA A 658 -0.25 33.05 -6.76
C ALA A 658 -0.22 31.83 -5.84
N ILE A 659 -0.95 30.76 -6.19
CA ILE A 659 -1.14 29.62 -5.30
C ILE A 659 -0.73 28.33 -6.01
N SER A 660 0.06 27.50 -5.32
CA SER A 660 0.42 26.16 -5.74
C SER A 660 0.25 25.19 -4.58
N LEU A 661 0.00 23.93 -4.90
CA LEU A 661 -0.04 22.84 -3.96
C LEU A 661 1.18 21.93 -4.16
N SER A 662 1.73 21.39 -3.09
CA SER A 662 2.76 20.37 -3.17
C SER A 662 2.36 19.14 -2.36
N PRO A 663 2.45 17.92 -2.92
CA PRO A 663 2.27 16.69 -2.17
C PRO A 663 3.52 16.28 -1.38
N GLY A 664 4.53 17.13 -1.35
CA GLY A 664 5.82 16.99 -0.70
C GLY A 664 6.91 17.62 -1.54
N LEU A 665 7.67 18.54 -0.96
CA LEU A 665 8.73 19.27 -1.69
C LEU A 665 9.88 18.37 -2.15
N GLN A 666 10.13 17.27 -1.43
CA GLN A 666 11.16 16.28 -1.78
C GLN A 666 10.91 15.56 -3.11
N LEU A 667 9.68 15.60 -3.63
CA LEU A 667 9.28 14.84 -4.81
C LEU A 667 9.61 15.51 -6.13
N PHE A 668 9.86 16.81 -6.11
CA PHE A 668 10.03 17.62 -7.32
C PHE A 668 11.43 18.23 -7.38
N ASP A 669 11.98 18.28 -8.60
CA ASP A 669 13.16 19.09 -8.93
C ASP A 669 12.63 20.37 -9.60
N PRO A 670 12.37 21.47 -8.84
CA PRO A 670 11.75 22.66 -9.36
C PRO A 670 12.70 23.37 -10.33
N LYS A 671 12.27 23.49 -11.56
CA LYS A 671 12.96 24.20 -12.63
C LYS A 671 11.96 25.06 -13.38
N PRO A 672 12.34 26.26 -13.82
CA PRO A 672 11.50 27.06 -14.68
C PRO A 672 11.10 26.31 -15.96
N LEU A 673 9.89 26.56 -16.43
CA LEU A 673 9.40 25.96 -17.67
C LEU A 673 10.25 26.39 -18.86
N PRO A 674 10.93 25.46 -19.60
CA PRO A 674 11.72 25.82 -20.78
C PRO A 674 10.81 26.35 -21.90
N ARG A 675 10.90 27.62 -22.26
CA ARG A 675 9.95 28.29 -23.17
C ARG A 675 10.40 28.37 -24.61
N LYS A 676 11.68 28.15 -24.88
CA LYS A 676 12.15 28.06 -26.26
C LYS A 676 11.51 26.85 -26.95
N ARG A 677 10.46 27.08 -27.75
CA ARG A 677 9.66 26.09 -28.49
C ARG A 677 8.86 25.15 -27.56
N LEU A 678 7.93 25.73 -26.76
CA LEU A 678 6.90 24.92 -26.10
C LEU A 678 6.17 24.08 -27.16
N GLN A 679 6.29 22.76 -27.02
CA GLN A 679 5.52 21.79 -27.82
C GLN A 679 4.55 21.07 -26.88
N ALA A 680 3.28 21.06 -27.25
CA ALA A 680 2.23 20.41 -26.49
C ALA A 680 1.61 19.25 -27.29
N LEU A 681 1.33 18.16 -26.59
CA LEU A 681 0.37 17.16 -27.05
C LEU A 681 -0.98 17.53 -26.44
N THR A 682 -1.97 17.83 -27.28
CA THR A 682 -3.33 18.08 -26.82
C THR A 682 -4.25 16.97 -27.28
N ALA A 683 -5.06 16.43 -26.36
CA ALA A 683 -6.05 15.42 -26.67
C ALA A 683 -7.39 15.74 -26.01
N GLY A 684 -8.50 15.47 -26.70
CA GLY A 684 -9.79 15.80 -26.15
C GLY A 684 -10.98 15.06 -26.77
N LEU A 685 -12.08 15.01 -25.99
CA LEU A 685 -13.38 14.48 -26.40
C LEU A 685 -14.42 15.58 -26.36
N SER A 686 -14.92 16.02 -27.53
CA SER A 686 -16.05 16.95 -27.63
C SER A 686 -17.40 16.20 -27.72
N GLU A 687 -17.39 14.94 -28.11
CA GLU A 687 -18.58 14.10 -28.29
C GLU A 687 -18.85 13.24 -27.06
N ALA A 688 -20.14 12.92 -26.82
CA ALA A 688 -20.55 12.02 -25.75
C ALA A 688 -19.95 10.62 -25.94
N ARG A 689 -19.33 10.04 -24.88
CA ARG A 689 -18.65 8.74 -24.96
C ARG A 689 -18.67 7.97 -23.65
N LEU A 690 -18.80 6.65 -23.73
CA LEU A 690 -18.75 5.72 -22.59
C LEU A 690 -19.67 6.10 -21.40
N GLY A 691 -20.84 6.67 -21.69
CA GLY A 691 -21.81 7.12 -20.70
C GLY A 691 -21.58 8.53 -20.16
N PHE A 692 -20.58 9.26 -20.64
CA PHE A 692 -20.31 10.67 -20.31
C PHE A 692 -20.93 11.60 -21.36
N SER A 693 -21.37 12.79 -20.92
CA SER A 693 -21.96 13.83 -21.76
C SER A 693 -20.95 14.44 -22.72
N ALA A 694 -21.44 15.12 -23.79
CA ALA A 694 -20.59 15.90 -24.68
C ALA A 694 -19.99 17.12 -23.98
N LEU A 695 -18.79 17.53 -24.41
CA LEU A 695 -18.05 18.72 -23.99
C LEU A 695 -17.81 19.61 -25.21
N PRO A 696 -18.80 20.36 -25.68
CA PRO A 696 -18.75 21.04 -26.99
C PRO A 696 -17.65 22.11 -27.09
N ASN A 697 -17.20 22.70 -25.98
CA ASN A 697 -16.16 23.72 -25.99
C ASN A 697 -14.73 23.16 -26.05
N VAL A 698 -14.53 21.84 -25.90
CA VAL A 698 -13.21 21.20 -26.00
C VAL A 698 -12.56 21.45 -27.35
N GLU A 699 -13.32 21.40 -28.45
CA GLU A 699 -12.76 21.69 -29.78
C GLU A 699 -12.27 23.14 -29.90
N ARG A 700 -13.02 24.10 -29.32
CA ARG A 700 -12.61 25.51 -29.23
C ARG A 700 -11.36 25.68 -28.37
N GLU A 701 -11.33 25.04 -27.21
CA GLU A 701 -10.18 25.05 -26.29
C GLU A 701 -8.90 24.58 -27.00
N LEU A 702 -8.94 23.42 -27.65
CA LEU A 702 -7.78 22.86 -28.34
C LEU A 702 -7.34 23.75 -29.52
N LYS A 703 -8.25 24.34 -30.28
CA LYS A 703 -7.93 25.29 -31.36
C LYS A 703 -7.28 26.58 -30.82
N GLN A 704 -7.74 27.09 -29.69
CA GLN A 704 -7.15 28.27 -29.06
C GLN A 704 -5.74 27.97 -28.55
N ILE A 705 -5.53 26.85 -27.90
CA ILE A 705 -4.19 26.41 -27.47
C ILE A 705 -3.26 26.26 -28.67
N GLN A 706 -3.75 25.64 -29.76
CA GLN A 706 -2.98 25.47 -31.00
C GLN A 706 -2.53 26.80 -31.64
N SER A 707 -3.32 27.87 -31.47
CA SER A 707 -2.95 29.20 -32.00
C SER A 707 -1.84 29.89 -31.19
N GLN A 708 -1.59 29.42 -29.95
CA GLN A 708 -0.66 30.05 -28.99
C GLN A 708 0.65 29.26 -28.84
N VAL A 709 0.60 27.94 -28.91
CA VAL A 709 1.74 27.05 -28.76
C VAL A 709 1.72 25.97 -29.86
N GLY A 710 2.90 25.50 -30.29
CA GLY A 710 2.97 24.38 -31.25
C GLY A 710 2.36 23.10 -30.68
N THR A 711 1.29 22.59 -31.32
CA THR A 711 0.56 21.42 -30.78
C THR A 711 0.42 20.30 -31.79
N GLN A 712 0.49 19.06 -31.28
CA GLN A 712 -0.07 17.86 -31.90
C GLN A 712 -1.45 17.63 -31.30
N VAL A 713 -2.50 17.52 -32.10
CA VAL A 713 -3.89 17.39 -31.66
C VAL A 713 -4.42 15.97 -31.87
N LEU A 714 -5.05 15.39 -30.87
CA LEU A 714 -5.84 14.16 -30.97
C LEU A 714 -7.28 14.48 -30.53
N LEU A 715 -8.22 14.54 -31.46
CA LEU A 715 -9.63 14.92 -31.18
C LEU A 715 -10.57 13.75 -31.47
N ASN A 716 -11.50 13.47 -30.57
CA ASN A 716 -12.55 12.46 -30.70
C ASN A 716 -11.99 11.08 -31.11
N GLN A 717 -12.35 10.54 -32.26
CA GLN A 717 -11.94 9.23 -32.77
C GLN A 717 -10.40 9.06 -32.84
N GLN A 718 -9.65 10.13 -32.93
CA GLN A 718 -8.19 10.11 -32.91
C GLN A 718 -7.61 9.97 -31.51
N PHE A 719 -8.37 10.30 -30.47
CA PHE A 719 -7.96 10.20 -29.08
C PHE A 719 -8.25 8.80 -28.53
N THR A 720 -7.54 7.78 -28.99
CA THR A 720 -7.56 6.44 -28.42
C THR A 720 -6.41 6.26 -27.43
N SER A 721 -6.54 5.28 -26.53
CA SER A 721 -5.46 4.92 -25.58
C SER A 721 -4.16 4.57 -26.29
N GLN A 722 -4.24 3.82 -27.38
CA GLN A 722 -3.09 3.44 -28.19
C GLN A 722 -2.46 4.64 -28.93
N ALA A 723 -3.29 5.55 -29.47
CA ALA A 723 -2.78 6.75 -30.14
C ALA A 723 -2.07 7.68 -29.15
N LEU A 724 -2.63 7.88 -27.96
CA LEU A 724 -2.01 8.65 -26.90
C LEU A 724 -0.66 8.05 -26.51
N GLU A 725 -0.60 6.76 -26.23
CA GLU A 725 0.63 6.04 -25.89
C GLU A 725 1.70 6.19 -26.98
N LYS A 726 1.31 5.99 -28.25
CA LYS A 726 2.21 6.13 -29.41
C LYS A 726 2.80 7.53 -29.51
N GLN A 727 1.98 8.58 -29.38
CA GLN A 727 2.44 9.97 -29.46
C GLN A 727 3.36 10.31 -28.28
N MET A 728 3.03 9.88 -27.09
CA MET A 728 3.86 10.09 -25.90
C MET A 728 5.22 9.40 -25.99
N LYS A 729 5.31 8.25 -26.67
CA LYS A 729 6.57 7.54 -26.91
C LYS A 729 7.43 8.19 -28.03
N SER A 730 6.81 8.84 -29.02
CA SER A 730 7.49 9.24 -30.25
C SER A 730 8.11 10.64 -30.21
N LEU A 731 7.48 11.61 -29.53
CA LEU A 731 7.87 13.03 -29.57
C LEU A 731 8.11 13.63 -28.16
N PRO A 732 9.08 14.56 -28.02
CA PRO A 732 9.47 15.13 -26.72
C PRO A 732 8.57 16.30 -26.29
N PHE A 733 7.27 16.08 -26.14
CA PHE A 733 6.35 17.11 -25.65
C PHE A 733 6.71 17.56 -24.22
N LYS A 734 6.75 18.85 -23.98
CA LYS A 734 6.94 19.44 -22.64
C LYS A 734 5.62 19.60 -21.90
N VAL A 735 4.54 19.73 -22.64
CA VAL A 735 3.19 19.88 -22.13
C VAL A 735 2.31 18.76 -22.69
N VAL A 736 1.52 18.14 -21.82
CA VAL A 736 0.44 17.22 -22.20
C VAL A 736 -0.86 17.78 -21.67
N HIS A 737 -1.81 18.07 -22.57
CA HIS A 737 -3.11 18.66 -22.23
C HIS A 737 -4.23 17.70 -22.62
N LEU A 738 -5.00 17.26 -21.64
CA LEU A 738 -6.08 16.28 -21.80
C LEU A 738 -7.42 16.93 -21.43
N ALA A 739 -8.20 17.30 -22.45
CA ALA A 739 -9.53 17.91 -22.33
C ALA A 739 -10.60 16.83 -22.47
N THR A 740 -10.87 16.12 -21.38
CA THR A 740 -11.79 14.98 -21.38
C THR A 740 -12.33 14.72 -19.99
N HIS A 741 -13.45 13.98 -19.92
CA HIS A 741 -13.93 13.49 -18.64
C HIS A 741 -12.91 12.63 -17.92
N GLY A 742 -12.84 12.74 -16.60
CA GLY A 742 -12.03 11.92 -15.74
C GLY A 742 -12.60 11.90 -14.33
N GLN A 743 -12.23 10.89 -13.58
CA GLN A 743 -12.57 10.76 -12.17
C GLN A 743 -11.31 10.59 -11.35
N PHE A 744 -11.19 11.36 -10.27
CA PHE A 744 -10.11 11.24 -9.28
C PHE A 744 -10.69 10.85 -7.92
N SER A 745 -10.08 9.85 -7.30
CA SER A 745 -10.51 9.26 -6.04
C SER A 745 -9.28 8.97 -5.17
N SER A 746 -9.49 8.75 -3.88
CA SER A 746 -8.48 8.18 -2.99
C SER A 746 -8.14 6.72 -3.30
N ASN A 747 -8.84 6.11 -4.25
CA ASN A 747 -8.58 4.78 -4.78
C ASN A 747 -8.06 4.89 -6.22
N ALA A 748 -6.84 4.39 -6.46
CA ALA A 748 -6.19 4.43 -7.78
C ALA A 748 -7.03 3.72 -8.87
N ASP A 749 -7.80 2.67 -8.53
CA ASP A 749 -8.62 1.92 -9.47
C ASP A 749 -9.86 2.68 -9.93
N LYS A 750 -10.34 3.62 -9.08
CA LYS A 750 -11.43 4.54 -9.41
C LYS A 750 -10.93 5.85 -10.01
N THR A 751 -9.62 5.97 -10.24
CA THR A 751 -8.98 7.14 -10.85
C THR A 751 -8.66 6.84 -12.31
N PHE A 752 -9.32 7.55 -13.24
CA PHE A 752 -9.19 7.35 -14.68
C PHE A 752 -9.49 8.63 -15.45
N ILE A 753 -9.08 8.65 -16.71
CA ILE A 753 -9.54 9.59 -17.74
C ILE A 753 -10.25 8.81 -18.86
N VAL A 754 -11.13 9.48 -19.61
CA VAL A 754 -11.89 8.87 -20.70
C VAL A 754 -11.19 9.13 -22.02
N ALA A 755 -10.87 8.08 -22.77
CA ALA A 755 -10.47 8.13 -24.17
C ALA A 755 -11.62 7.65 -25.07
N TRP A 756 -11.45 7.71 -26.39
CA TRP A 756 -12.48 7.29 -27.33
C TRP A 756 -12.83 5.80 -27.20
N ASP A 757 -11.82 4.96 -27.01
CA ASP A 757 -11.92 3.51 -26.97
C ASP A 757 -12.21 2.95 -25.57
N LYS A 758 -11.68 3.55 -24.51
CA LYS A 758 -11.81 3.06 -23.13
C LYS A 758 -11.52 4.13 -22.07
N GLN A 759 -11.77 3.79 -20.82
CA GLN A 759 -11.22 4.50 -19.67
C GLN A 759 -9.74 4.14 -19.50
N ILE A 760 -8.85 5.13 -19.47
CA ILE A 760 -7.41 4.96 -19.18
C ILE A 760 -7.24 5.17 -17.67
N LYS A 761 -6.90 4.10 -16.96
CA LYS A 761 -6.66 4.17 -15.50
C LYS A 761 -5.35 4.89 -15.18
N VAL A 762 -5.26 5.45 -13.96
CA VAL A 762 -4.09 6.22 -13.51
C VAL A 762 -2.78 5.45 -13.63
N ASN A 763 -2.80 4.15 -13.37
CA ASN A 763 -1.62 3.30 -13.49
C ASN A 763 -1.15 3.19 -14.96
N GLU A 764 -2.08 3.03 -15.88
CA GLU A 764 -1.82 2.97 -17.34
C GLU A 764 -1.31 4.31 -17.87
N LEU A 765 -1.94 5.41 -17.46
CA LEU A 765 -1.47 6.76 -17.82
C LEU A 765 -0.06 7.03 -17.29
N SER A 766 0.22 6.59 -16.08
CA SER A 766 1.55 6.68 -15.47
C SER A 766 2.60 5.88 -16.25
N ASP A 767 2.24 4.69 -16.71
CA ASP A 767 3.15 3.86 -17.51
C ASP A 767 3.45 4.52 -18.86
N PHE A 768 2.47 5.14 -19.51
CA PHE A 768 2.70 5.89 -20.76
C PHE A 768 3.70 7.05 -20.55
N LEU A 769 3.60 7.75 -19.45
CA LEU A 769 4.48 8.87 -19.09
C LEU A 769 5.88 8.41 -18.66
N ARG A 770 6.00 7.28 -17.93
CA ARG A 770 7.26 6.76 -17.40
C ARG A 770 8.15 6.07 -18.43
N ILE A 771 7.60 5.38 -19.43
CA ILE A 771 8.35 4.74 -20.51
C ILE A 771 9.25 5.76 -21.21
N ARG A 772 8.91 7.02 -21.15
CA ARG A 772 9.67 8.14 -21.69
C ARG A 772 10.90 8.49 -20.86
N GLU A 773 10.82 8.40 -19.51
CA GLU A 773 11.94 8.69 -18.62
C GLU A 773 13.10 7.71 -18.79
N GLU A 774 12.80 6.45 -19.13
CA GLU A 774 13.80 5.40 -19.34
C GLU A 774 14.52 5.52 -20.70
N ASN A 775 13.86 6.06 -21.73
CA ASN A 775 14.39 6.11 -23.10
C ASN A 775 14.93 7.48 -23.54
N LYS A 776 14.48 8.58 -22.93
CA LYS A 776 14.97 9.96 -23.17
C LYS A 776 14.75 10.79 -21.90
N PRO A 777 15.76 11.45 -21.36
CA PRO A 777 15.67 12.19 -20.10
C PRO A 777 14.97 13.55 -20.26
N SER A 778 13.73 13.58 -20.78
CA SER A 778 12.91 14.78 -20.84
C SER A 778 11.55 14.54 -20.19
N ALA A 779 11.47 14.83 -18.88
CA ALA A 779 10.20 14.80 -18.16
C ALA A 779 9.13 15.70 -18.79
N VAL A 780 7.87 15.35 -18.65
CA VAL A 780 6.74 16.24 -18.91
C VAL A 780 6.79 17.37 -17.87
N GLU A 781 6.91 18.61 -18.33
CA GLU A 781 6.99 19.76 -17.42
C GLU A 781 5.62 20.13 -16.87
N LEU A 782 4.57 19.96 -17.68
CA LEU A 782 3.21 20.30 -17.31
C LEU A 782 2.21 19.29 -17.89
N LEU A 783 1.46 18.63 -17.02
CA LEU A 783 0.27 17.85 -17.35
C LEU A 783 -0.97 18.69 -17.02
N VAL A 784 -1.85 18.92 -18.01
CA VAL A 784 -3.11 19.64 -17.82
C VAL A 784 -4.28 18.66 -17.99
N LEU A 785 -5.16 18.64 -17.01
CA LEU A 785 -6.39 17.83 -16.97
C LEU A 785 -7.58 18.78 -16.87
N SER A 786 -8.16 19.17 -18.01
CA SER A 786 -9.06 20.34 -18.07
C SER A 786 -10.52 20.04 -17.77
N ALA A 787 -10.94 18.80 -17.73
CA ALA A 787 -12.34 18.42 -17.44
C ALA A 787 -12.40 17.19 -16.53
N CYS A 788 -12.13 17.37 -15.25
CA CYS A 788 -12.05 16.26 -14.31
C CYS A 788 -13.08 16.41 -13.19
N GLN A 789 -13.58 15.28 -12.71
CA GLN A 789 -14.46 15.19 -11.56
C GLN A 789 -13.75 14.51 -10.41
N THR A 790 -13.64 15.13 -9.25
CA THR A 790 -13.28 14.42 -8.02
C THR A 790 -14.49 13.64 -7.51
N ALA A 791 -14.26 12.44 -6.98
CA ALA A 791 -15.34 11.62 -6.43
C ALA A 791 -16.06 12.36 -5.30
N ASN A 792 -17.37 12.52 -5.41
CA ASN A 792 -18.21 13.13 -4.38
C ASN A 792 -18.07 12.34 -3.07
N GLY A 793 -17.79 13.05 -1.96
CA GLY A 793 -17.67 12.45 -0.62
C GLY A 793 -16.30 11.81 -0.31
N ASP A 794 -15.35 11.80 -1.23
CA ASP A 794 -14.02 11.31 -0.98
C ASP A 794 -13.10 12.40 -0.42
N ASN A 795 -12.88 12.38 0.89
CA ASN A 795 -12.04 13.35 1.60
C ASN A 795 -10.55 13.32 1.21
N ARG A 796 -10.14 12.38 0.35
CA ARG A 796 -8.75 12.21 -0.10
C ARG A 796 -8.61 12.21 -1.64
N ALA A 797 -9.63 12.61 -2.37
CA ALA A 797 -9.60 12.61 -3.85
C ALA A 797 -8.46 13.46 -4.44
N ALA A 798 -8.08 14.55 -3.77
CA ALA A 798 -6.92 15.35 -4.16
C ALA A 798 -5.58 14.57 -4.08
N LEU A 799 -5.51 13.49 -3.28
CA LEU A 799 -4.37 12.58 -3.28
C LEU A 799 -4.21 11.88 -4.63
N GLY A 800 -5.33 11.55 -5.29
CA GLY A 800 -5.34 11.00 -6.64
C GLY A 800 -4.72 11.95 -7.66
N LEU A 801 -5.05 13.24 -7.61
CA LEU A 801 -4.45 14.28 -8.46
C LEU A 801 -2.95 14.44 -8.21
N ALA A 802 -2.58 14.58 -6.94
CA ALA A 802 -1.16 14.69 -6.55
C ALA A 802 -0.37 13.45 -6.95
N GLY A 803 -0.98 12.28 -6.79
CA GLY A 803 -0.40 11.02 -7.18
C GLY A 803 -0.15 10.91 -8.69
N VAL A 804 -1.14 11.29 -9.50
CA VAL A 804 -0.97 11.32 -10.97
C VAL A 804 0.22 12.21 -11.35
N ALA A 805 0.32 13.41 -10.77
CA ALA A 805 1.42 14.33 -11.00
C ALA A 805 2.79 13.67 -10.73
N VAL A 806 2.94 13.11 -9.56
CA VAL A 806 4.22 12.53 -9.09
C VAL A 806 4.60 11.29 -9.87
N ARG A 807 3.64 10.37 -10.07
CA ARG A 807 3.91 9.08 -10.68
C ARG A 807 4.06 9.15 -12.19
N ALA A 808 3.35 10.05 -12.84
CA ALA A 808 3.50 10.34 -14.25
C ALA A 808 4.88 10.95 -14.59
N GLY A 809 5.72 11.24 -13.59
CA GLY A 809 6.98 11.95 -13.78
C GLY A 809 6.78 13.37 -14.30
N ALA A 810 5.53 13.89 -14.29
CA ALA A 810 5.24 15.27 -14.62
C ALA A 810 5.70 16.16 -13.47
N ARG A 811 6.42 17.24 -13.80
CA ARG A 811 6.90 18.17 -12.77
C ARG A 811 5.78 19.01 -12.18
N SER A 812 4.73 19.24 -12.96
CA SER A 812 3.52 19.96 -12.54
C SER A 812 2.28 19.33 -13.14
N THR A 813 1.19 19.38 -12.40
CA THR A 813 -0.14 19.04 -12.91
C THR A 813 -1.12 20.17 -12.61
N LEU A 814 -1.83 20.63 -13.62
CA LEU A 814 -2.97 21.54 -13.50
C LEU A 814 -4.24 20.73 -13.66
N ALA A 815 -5.10 20.71 -12.66
CA ALA A 815 -6.36 19.97 -12.71
C ALA A 815 -7.46 20.63 -11.86
N SER A 816 -8.70 20.14 -11.97
CA SER A 816 -9.85 20.65 -11.24
C SER A 816 -10.23 19.76 -10.05
N LEU A 817 -10.68 20.38 -8.95
CA LEU A 817 -11.13 19.69 -7.72
C LEU A 817 -12.59 19.18 -7.81
N TRP A 818 -13.36 19.62 -8.75
CA TRP A 818 -14.77 19.20 -9.01
C TRP A 818 -15.12 19.37 -10.47
N ASN A 819 -16.31 18.89 -10.84
CA ASN A 819 -16.83 19.04 -12.21
C ASN A 819 -17.02 20.52 -12.56
N VAL A 820 -16.42 20.95 -13.64
CA VAL A 820 -16.33 22.35 -14.06
C VAL A 820 -17.24 22.64 -15.24
N ASP A 821 -17.61 23.91 -15.40
CA ASP A 821 -18.33 24.39 -16.55
C ASP A 821 -17.43 24.43 -17.78
N ASP A 822 -17.89 23.86 -18.89
CA ASP A 822 -17.11 23.66 -20.11
C ASP A 822 -16.69 24.98 -20.78
N GLU A 823 -17.53 26.02 -20.72
CA GLU A 823 -17.24 27.34 -21.33
C GLU A 823 -16.19 28.11 -20.51
N SER A 824 -16.37 28.18 -19.18
CA SER A 824 -15.42 28.85 -18.29
C SER A 824 -14.07 28.15 -18.27
N THR A 825 -14.06 26.82 -18.43
CA THR A 825 -12.85 26.02 -18.58
C THR A 825 -12.05 26.42 -19.82
N ALA A 826 -12.71 26.46 -20.99
CA ALA A 826 -12.05 26.84 -22.23
C ALA A 826 -11.49 28.28 -22.18
N MET A 827 -12.20 29.20 -21.51
CA MET A 827 -11.70 30.56 -21.29
C MET A 827 -10.47 30.60 -20.38
N LEU A 828 -10.49 29.87 -19.24
CA LEU A 828 -9.38 29.83 -18.30
C LEU A 828 -8.14 29.22 -18.96
N MET A 829 -8.29 28.11 -19.67
CA MET A 829 -7.18 27.43 -20.33
C MET A 829 -6.59 28.29 -21.45
N SER A 830 -7.45 28.96 -22.24
CA SER A 830 -6.98 29.90 -23.26
C SER A 830 -6.13 31.03 -22.64
N GLN A 831 -6.60 31.66 -21.56
CA GLN A 831 -5.86 32.71 -20.87
C GLN A 831 -4.56 32.18 -20.26
N PHE A 832 -4.61 31.01 -19.65
CA PHE A 832 -3.41 30.39 -19.06
C PHE A 832 -2.31 30.15 -20.07
N TYR A 833 -2.63 29.58 -21.25
CA TYR A 833 -1.64 29.37 -22.30
C TYR A 833 -1.18 30.66 -22.95
N GLN A 834 -2.07 31.66 -23.06
CA GLN A 834 -1.69 32.98 -23.54
C GLN A 834 -0.64 33.65 -22.64
N GLU A 835 -0.83 33.63 -21.32
CA GLU A 835 0.14 34.12 -20.33
C GLU A 835 1.49 33.39 -20.45
N LEU A 836 1.46 32.06 -20.53
CA LEU A 836 2.66 31.25 -20.71
C LEU A 836 3.41 31.53 -22.04
N ALA A 837 2.69 31.88 -23.11
CA ALA A 837 3.28 32.15 -24.42
C ALA A 837 3.84 33.57 -24.52
N LEU A 838 3.17 34.58 -23.97
CA LEU A 838 3.48 35.99 -24.15
C LEU A 838 4.46 36.53 -23.11
N THR A 839 4.48 35.99 -21.89
CA THR A 839 5.29 36.53 -20.80
C THR A 839 6.44 35.59 -20.43
N PRO A 840 7.69 35.83 -20.91
CA PRO A 840 8.80 34.88 -20.79
C PRO A 840 9.25 34.58 -19.35
N THR A 841 8.95 35.40 -18.37
CA THR A 841 9.39 35.27 -16.99
C THR A 841 8.28 34.82 -16.03
N ILE A 842 7.03 34.70 -16.47
CA ILE A 842 5.89 34.35 -15.61
C ILE A 842 6.02 32.90 -15.11
N THR A 843 5.75 32.63 -13.88
CA THR A 843 5.67 31.24 -13.35
C THR A 843 4.34 30.60 -13.77
N LYS A 844 4.27 29.25 -13.71
CA LYS A 844 3.02 28.52 -13.94
C LYS A 844 1.93 28.95 -12.94
N ALA A 845 2.33 29.19 -11.68
CA ALA A 845 1.41 29.66 -10.65
C ALA A 845 0.86 31.07 -10.93
N GLU A 846 1.70 31.99 -11.38
CA GLU A 846 1.26 33.34 -11.78
C GLU A 846 0.37 33.32 -13.03
N ALA A 847 0.73 32.49 -14.03
CA ALA A 847 -0.10 32.32 -15.24
C ALA A 847 -1.51 31.79 -14.89
N LEU A 848 -1.59 30.79 -13.98
CA LEU A 848 -2.86 30.29 -13.47
C LEU A 848 -3.62 31.39 -12.71
N ARG A 849 -2.94 32.14 -11.84
CA ARG A 849 -3.55 33.26 -11.11
C ARG A 849 -4.17 34.29 -12.05
N HIS A 850 -3.46 34.70 -13.12
CA HIS A 850 -3.99 35.65 -14.11
C HIS A 850 -5.23 35.08 -14.81
N ALA A 851 -5.21 33.82 -15.20
CA ALA A 851 -6.37 33.16 -15.83
C ALA A 851 -7.58 33.08 -14.88
N GLN A 852 -7.34 32.78 -13.60
CA GLN A 852 -8.41 32.75 -12.58
C GLN A 852 -8.95 34.15 -12.29
N LEU A 853 -8.09 35.19 -12.23
CA LEU A 853 -8.50 36.58 -12.05
C LEU A 853 -9.35 37.07 -13.25
N ALA A 854 -9.02 36.67 -14.47
CA ALA A 854 -9.85 37.01 -15.65
C ALA A 854 -11.28 36.46 -15.54
N LEU A 855 -11.45 35.26 -15.00
CA LEU A 855 -12.79 34.72 -14.70
C LEU A 855 -13.46 35.44 -13.52
N LEU A 856 -12.72 35.73 -12.43
CA LEU A 856 -13.26 36.46 -11.27
C LEU A 856 -13.78 37.84 -11.65
N GLN A 857 -13.12 38.54 -12.59
CA GLN A 857 -13.49 39.85 -13.10
C GLN A 857 -14.64 39.81 -14.11
N ASN A 858 -14.94 38.64 -14.68
CA ASN A 858 -16.07 38.49 -15.60
C ASN A 858 -17.37 38.33 -14.82
N PRO A 859 -18.38 39.20 -15.00
CA PRO A 859 -19.65 39.15 -14.25
C PRO A 859 -20.38 37.81 -14.33
N ARG A 860 -20.17 37.02 -15.40
CA ARG A 860 -20.79 35.72 -15.60
C ARG A 860 -20.13 34.64 -14.76
N TYR A 861 -18.79 34.75 -14.50
CA TYR A 861 -17.98 33.73 -13.87
C TYR A 861 -17.32 34.17 -12.58
N GLN A 862 -17.71 35.30 -11.99
CA GLN A 862 -17.12 35.86 -10.75
C GLN A 862 -17.22 34.95 -9.52
N ARG A 863 -18.07 33.90 -9.53
CA ARG A 863 -18.25 33.00 -8.37
C ARG A 863 -17.11 31.99 -8.30
N PRO A 864 -16.68 31.65 -7.07
CA PRO A 864 -15.57 30.69 -6.87
C PRO A 864 -15.79 29.33 -7.56
N MET A 865 -17.02 28.88 -7.75
CA MET A 865 -17.31 27.63 -8.42
C MET A 865 -16.70 27.51 -9.83
N PHE A 866 -16.46 28.63 -10.54
CA PHE A 866 -15.96 28.68 -11.90
C PHE A 866 -14.42 28.74 -11.98
N TRP A 867 -13.76 29.47 -11.08
CA TRP A 867 -12.32 29.70 -11.14
C TRP A 867 -11.52 29.00 -10.03
N ALA A 868 -12.13 28.76 -8.87
CA ALA A 868 -11.42 28.16 -7.74
C ALA A 868 -11.10 26.64 -7.87
N PRO A 869 -11.82 25.82 -8.68
CA PRO A 869 -11.50 24.39 -8.76
C PRO A 869 -10.13 24.10 -9.31
N TYR A 870 -9.55 24.99 -10.11
CA TYR A 870 -8.26 24.74 -10.76
C TYR A 870 -7.11 24.92 -9.79
N VAL A 871 -6.35 23.84 -9.63
CA VAL A 871 -5.18 23.79 -8.74
C VAL A 871 -3.95 23.34 -9.50
N LEU A 872 -2.85 24.04 -9.28
CA LEU A 872 -1.53 23.66 -9.75
C LEU A 872 -0.86 22.83 -8.67
N VAL A 873 -0.48 21.59 -8.99
CA VAL A 873 0.18 20.65 -8.06
C VAL A 873 1.61 20.41 -8.56
N GLY A 874 2.59 20.57 -7.71
CA GLY A 874 3.99 20.32 -7.99
C GLY A 874 4.82 21.58 -8.23
N ASN A 875 5.71 21.56 -9.22
CA ASN A 875 6.58 22.69 -9.54
C ASN A 875 5.79 23.91 -10.04
N TRP A 876 5.83 24.98 -9.30
CA TRP A 876 5.12 26.24 -9.59
C TRP A 876 5.85 27.18 -10.53
N LEU A 877 7.19 26.97 -10.77
CA LEU A 877 8.07 27.80 -11.59
C LEU A 877 7.85 27.64 -13.10
#